data_cea7ca1cd58638906571c568aba11ca5
#
_entry.id   cea7ca1cd58638906571c568aba11ca5
#
_cell.length_a   1.000
_cell.length_b   1.000
_cell.length_c   1.000
_cell.angle_alpha   90.00
_cell.angle_beta   90.00
_cell.angle_gamma   90.00
#
_symmetry.space_group_name_H-M   'P 1'
#
loop_
_entity.id
_entity.type
_entity.pdbx_description
1 polymer ?
#
loop_
_entity_poly.entity_id
_entity_poly.type
_entity_poly.pdbx_seq_one_letter_code
_entity_poly.pdbx_strand_id
1 'polypeptide(L)'
;EGPMIEQFAPRDHSTADYFVIKDVKSVISLKAETHIFPTTVEPFNGASTGTGGEIRDRMGGGKGSWPIAGTAVYMTSYPRSEEGREWEDILPVRKWLYQTPEQILIKASNGASDFGNKFGQPLICGSVLTFEHQENNEKYAYDKVIMLAGGVGYGTQRDCLKGAPEPGNKVVVVGGDNYRIGLGGGSVSSVETGRYSSGIELNAVQRANAEMQKRAYNVVRALCEEDENPIVSIHDHGSAGHVNCLSELVEECGGLIHMDKLPIGDETLSAKEIIANESQERMGLLIDEKAIEHVRKIAERERAPMYTVGETTGDHRFAFEQADGVRPFDLAVDQMFGSSPKTYMIDKTVERKYDVVTYDAAQLDEYVERVLQLEAVACKDWLTNKVDRCVTGRVARQQCQGELQLPLSDCGAVTLDYRGNKGIATAIGHAPQAALANPEAGSVLAVSESLTNLVWAPLADGLDSVSLSANWMWPCRAQEGEDARLYKAVKALSDFCCSLQINVPTGKDSLSMTQKYPDGEKIVSPGTVIVSAGGEVSDIKKIVSPVMKNDLKSRFYHIDFSFDTLQLGGSAFAQSLNKVGSDVPTVKNPEYFRDAFLAVQQLVNEGLIMAGHDISAGGMITTLLEMCFANTEGGMEINLDKFQNTDVVKALFAENPGVIIQVSDKNAPAVKKILDDAGVGYLKIGTPTEERHILVSKDSVTYQFGIDHL
;
A
#
# COMPACT_ATOMS: atom_id res chain seq x y z
N GLU A 1 18.25 7.03 2.07
CA GLU A 1 19.09 6.75 3.23
C GLU A 1 18.22 6.46 4.45
N GLY A 2 18.84 6.00 5.56
CA GLY A 2 18.18 5.72 6.83
C GLY A 2 19.13 6.02 8.00
N PRO A 3 18.68 5.87 9.24
CA PRO A 3 19.48 6.20 10.43
C PRO A 3 20.59 5.17 10.70
N MET A 4 21.51 5.53 11.60
CA MET A 4 22.33 4.53 12.29
C MET A 4 21.45 3.69 13.20
N ILE A 5 21.58 2.39 13.13
CA ILE A 5 20.84 1.41 13.94
C ILE A 5 21.78 0.38 14.56
N GLU A 6 21.36 -0.22 15.65
CA GLU A 6 22.07 -1.34 16.27
C GLU A 6 21.60 -2.67 15.67
N GLN A 7 22.54 -3.49 15.24
CA GLN A 7 22.28 -4.84 14.76
C GLN A 7 23.00 -5.87 15.63
N PHE A 8 22.28 -6.91 16.05
CA PHE A 8 22.89 -8.07 16.66
C PHE A 8 23.58 -8.91 15.57
N ALA A 9 24.85 -9.21 15.76
CA ALA A 9 25.64 -10.00 14.84
C ALA A 9 26.43 -11.07 15.61
N PRO A 10 26.76 -12.22 15.04
CA PRO A 10 27.67 -13.18 15.69
C PRO A 10 29.02 -12.51 15.94
N ARG A 11 29.60 -12.80 17.11
CA ARG A 11 30.93 -12.27 17.45
C ARG A 11 32.02 -12.89 16.58
N ASP A 12 31.85 -14.15 16.24
CA ASP A 12 32.77 -14.96 15.47
C ASP A 12 31.96 -15.89 14.57
N HIS A 13 32.34 -15.99 13.30
CA HIS A 13 31.66 -16.84 12.32
C HIS A 13 31.84 -18.34 12.55
N SER A 14 32.78 -18.74 13.39
CA SER A 14 33.02 -20.13 13.74
C SER A 14 32.15 -20.65 14.86
N THR A 15 31.50 -19.76 15.61
CA THR A 15 30.62 -20.11 16.75
C THR A 15 29.46 -19.14 16.88
N ALA A 16 28.27 -19.64 17.24
CA ALA A 16 27.07 -18.87 17.51
C ALA A 16 26.85 -18.58 19.00
N ASP A 17 27.81 -18.86 19.87
CA ASP A 17 27.65 -18.79 21.32
C ASP A 17 27.49 -17.38 21.86
N TYR A 18 28.01 -16.38 21.15
CA TYR A 18 27.99 -14.99 21.58
C TYR A 18 27.65 -14.04 20.44
N PHE A 19 26.87 -13.01 20.76
CA PHE A 19 26.71 -11.89 19.82
C PHE A 19 27.50 -10.66 20.25
N VAL A 20 27.76 -9.82 19.26
CA VAL A 20 28.14 -8.42 19.42
C VAL A 20 27.02 -7.52 18.90
N ILE A 21 26.98 -6.29 19.37
CA ILE A 21 26.11 -5.25 18.82
C ILE A 21 26.99 -4.41 17.89
N LYS A 22 26.59 -4.27 16.64
CA LYS A 22 27.26 -3.45 15.63
C LYS A 22 26.38 -2.29 15.24
N ASP A 23 26.95 -1.10 15.14
CA ASP A 23 26.29 0.05 14.53
C ASP A 23 26.35 -0.08 13.02
N VAL A 24 25.20 0.01 12.37
CA VAL A 24 25.05 -0.12 10.91
C VAL A 24 24.33 1.10 10.37
N LYS A 25 24.88 1.68 9.30
CA LYS A 25 24.13 2.68 8.52
C LYS A 25 23.06 1.96 7.70
N SER A 26 21.81 2.30 7.94
CA SER A 26 20.67 1.68 7.24
C SER A 26 20.28 2.43 5.97
N VAL A 27 19.56 1.71 5.09
CA VAL A 27 18.84 2.25 3.93
C VAL A 27 17.42 1.75 4.03
N ILE A 28 16.45 2.65 4.07
CA ILE A 28 15.03 2.32 4.17
C ILE A 28 14.56 1.77 2.81
N SER A 29 13.78 0.70 2.83
CA SER A 29 13.10 0.16 1.67
C SER A 29 11.58 0.34 1.80
N LEU A 30 10.95 0.77 0.71
CA LEU A 30 9.51 0.87 0.52
C LEU A 30 9.14 0.22 -0.81
N LYS A 31 8.16 -0.65 -0.81
CA LYS A 31 7.62 -1.26 -2.02
C LYS A 31 6.12 -1.43 -1.89
N ALA A 32 5.41 -1.29 -2.99
CA ALA A 32 4.03 -1.75 -3.13
C ALA A 32 3.87 -2.46 -4.48
N GLU A 33 3.11 -3.55 -4.47
CA GLU A 33 2.92 -4.46 -5.60
C GLU A 33 1.43 -4.73 -5.81
N THR A 34 0.95 -4.61 -7.06
CA THR A 34 -0.44 -4.92 -7.40
C THR A 34 -0.61 -6.42 -7.64
N HIS A 35 -1.64 -7.01 -7.03
CA HIS A 35 -1.97 -8.43 -7.21
C HIS A 35 -3.45 -8.63 -7.53
N ILE A 36 -3.90 -8.02 -8.63
CA ILE A 36 -5.29 -7.77 -9.02
C ILE A 36 -5.97 -9.04 -9.53
N PHE A 37 -5.51 -9.56 -10.68
CA PHE A 37 -6.07 -10.74 -11.32
C PHE A 37 -6.07 -11.96 -10.40
N PRO A 38 -4.95 -12.33 -9.74
CA PRO A 38 -4.94 -13.49 -8.86
C PRO A 38 -5.94 -13.37 -7.72
N THR A 39 -6.10 -12.18 -7.13
CA THR A 39 -7.04 -11.94 -6.03
C THR A 39 -8.50 -11.97 -6.50
N THR A 40 -8.78 -11.52 -7.73
CA THR A 40 -10.13 -11.64 -8.32
C THR A 40 -10.54 -13.11 -8.49
N VAL A 41 -9.61 -13.96 -8.92
CA VAL A 41 -9.88 -15.35 -9.32
C VAL A 41 -9.81 -16.31 -8.13
N GLU A 42 -8.76 -16.22 -7.33
CA GLU A 42 -8.55 -17.05 -6.14
C GLU A 42 -8.04 -16.16 -4.98
N PRO A 43 -8.95 -15.48 -4.26
CA PRO A 43 -8.61 -14.36 -3.39
C PRO A 43 -7.65 -14.70 -2.24
N PHE A 44 -7.75 -15.89 -1.63
CA PHE A 44 -6.85 -16.28 -0.54
C PHE A 44 -5.40 -16.39 -1.04
N ASN A 45 -5.17 -17.24 -2.04
CA ASN A 45 -3.82 -17.42 -2.58
C ASN A 45 -3.35 -16.18 -3.36
N GLY A 46 -4.25 -15.50 -4.05
CA GLY A 46 -3.94 -14.25 -4.76
C GLY A 46 -3.37 -13.19 -3.81
N ALA A 47 -4.03 -12.91 -2.72
CA ALA A 47 -3.54 -11.94 -1.74
C ALA A 47 -2.31 -12.45 -0.96
N SER A 48 -2.25 -13.74 -0.64
CA SER A 48 -1.08 -14.35 -0.01
C SER A 48 0.17 -14.21 -0.88
N THR A 49 0.08 -14.55 -2.16
CA THR A 49 1.23 -14.47 -3.08
C THR A 49 1.56 -13.04 -3.45
N GLY A 50 0.60 -12.11 -3.40
CA GLY A 50 0.85 -10.67 -3.49
C GLY A 50 1.71 -10.17 -2.32
N THR A 51 1.34 -10.52 -1.09
CA THR A 51 2.16 -10.22 0.10
C THR A 51 3.53 -10.89 0.01
N GLY A 52 3.59 -12.16 -0.44
CA GLY A 52 4.85 -12.84 -0.66
C GLY A 52 5.74 -12.16 -1.72
N GLY A 53 5.13 -11.63 -2.80
CA GLY A 53 5.83 -10.92 -3.88
C GLY A 53 6.50 -9.64 -3.40
N GLU A 54 5.77 -8.77 -2.72
CA GLU A 54 6.34 -7.54 -2.19
C GLU A 54 7.45 -7.79 -1.15
N ILE A 55 7.33 -8.85 -0.35
CA ILE A 55 8.37 -9.29 0.57
C ILE A 55 9.63 -9.70 -0.20
N ARG A 56 9.49 -10.51 -1.29
CA ARG A 56 10.62 -10.95 -2.10
C ARG A 56 11.31 -9.79 -2.81
N ASP A 57 10.54 -8.84 -3.35
CA ASP A 57 11.10 -7.62 -3.96
C ASP A 57 12.01 -6.88 -2.98
N ARG A 58 11.56 -6.72 -1.73
CA ARG A 58 12.38 -6.07 -0.70
C ARG A 58 13.55 -6.95 -0.25
N MET A 59 13.36 -8.27 -0.12
CA MET A 59 14.47 -9.19 0.13
C MET A 59 15.57 -9.07 -0.94
N GLY A 60 15.19 -8.88 -2.20
CA GLY A 60 16.06 -8.71 -3.35
C GLY A 60 16.68 -7.31 -3.48
N GLY A 61 16.44 -6.40 -2.55
CA GLY A 61 17.03 -5.06 -2.57
C GLY A 61 18.54 -5.08 -2.35
N GLY A 62 19.32 -4.48 -3.27
CA GLY A 62 20.78 -4.50 -3.21
C GLY A 62 21.35 -5.91 -3.26
N LYS A 63 22.12 -6.30 -2.24
CA LYS A 63 22.62 -7.66 -2.01
C LYS A 63 21.84 -8.42 -0.96
N GLY A 64 20.64 -7.94 -0.62
CA GLY A 64 19.72 -8.47 0.37
C GLY A 64 19.32 -7.44 1.43
N SER A 65 18.06 -7.50 1.87
CA SER A 65 17.52 -6.59 2.88
C SER A 65 16.47 -7.25 3.75
N TRP A 66 15.98 -6.52 4.75
CA TRP A 66 15.06 -7.01 5.78
C TRP A 66 13.66 -6.40 5.62
N PRO A 67 12.67 -7.14 5.11
CA PRO A 67 11.26 -6.81 5.27
C PRO A 67 10.87 -6.81 6.76
N ILE A 68 10.14 -5.77 7.21
CA ILE A 68 9.77 -5.67 8.63
C ILE A 68 8.27 -5.63 8.83
N ALA A 69 7.55 -4.83 8.05
CA ALA A 69 6.11 -4.67 8.17
C ALA A 69 5.46 -4.47 6.80
N GLY A 70 4.23 -4.96 6.69
CA GLY A 70 3.43 -4.91 5.47
C GLY A 70 2.24 -3.98 5.57
N THR A 71 1.70 -3.66 4.40
CA THR A 71 0.45 -2.93 4.19
C THR A 71 -0.43 -3.68 3.19
N ALA A 72 -1.76 -3.47 3.25
CA ALA A 72 -2.67 -4.06 2.27
C ALA A 72 -3.85 -3.13 1.97
N VAL A 73 -4.20 -2.99 0.68
CA VAL A 73 -5.40 -2.27 0.23
C VAL A 73 -6.28 -3.21 -0.57
N TYR A 74 -7.58 -3.17 -0.29
CA TYR A 74 -8.58 -3.94 -1.02
C TYR A 74 -9.66 -3.01 -1.55
N MET A 75 -9.98 -3.13 -2.87
CA MET A 75 -11.12 -2.44 -3.45
C MET A 75 -11.98 -3.44 -4.23
N THR A 76 -13.26 -3.51 -3.89
CA THR A 76 -14.23 -4.42 -4.51
C THR A 76 -15.53 -3.69 -4.88
N SER A 77 -16.37 -4.33 -5.67
CA SER A 77 -17.79 -3.98 -5.77
C SER A 77 -18.49 -4.14 -4.44
N TYR A 78 -19.71 -3.62 -4.30
CA TYR A 78 -20.44 -3.67 -3.04
C TYR A 78 -20.68 -5.11 -2.55
N PRO A 79 -20.43 -5.39 -1.26
CA PRO A 79 -20.56 -6.74 -0.70
C PRO A 79 -22.02 -7.18 -0.51
N ARG A 80 -22.94 -6.24 -0.34
CA ARG A 80 -24.37 -6.51 -0.09
C ARG A 80 -24.58 -7.46 1.10
N SER A 81 -23.83 -7.20 2.17
CA SER A 81 -23.84 -8.03 3.38
C SER A 81 -25.04 -7.75 4.27
N GLU A 82 -25.67 -6.58 4.11
CA GLU A 82 -26.79 -6.12 4.93
C GLU A 82 -27.90 -5.51 4.07
N GLU A 83 -29.14 -5.63 4.52
CA GLU A 83 -30.30 -5.04 3.85
C GLU A 83 -30.44 -3.53 4.18
N GLY A 84 -31.09 -2.77 3.30
CA GLY A 84 -31.44 -1.36 3.54
C GLY A 84 -30.37 -0.36 3.09
N ARG A 85 -29.32 -0.78 2.46
CA ARG A 85 -28.28 0.07 1.89
C ARG A 85 -28.60 0.43 0.44
N GLU A 86 -29.38 1.51 0.27
CA GLU A 86 -29.89 1.93 -1.05
C GLU A 86 -28.80 2.20 -2.10
N TRP A 87 -27.60 2.61 -1.67
CA TRP A 87 -26.48 2.83 -2.59
C TRP A 87 -25.96 1.54 -3.22
N GLU A 88 -26.18 0.39 -2.61
CA GLU A 88 -25.80 -0.91 -3.17
C GLU A 88 -26.70 -1.36 -4.32
N ASP A 89 -27.86 -0.71 -4.51
CA ASP A 89 -28.82 -1.02 -5.58
C ASP A 89 -28.54 -0.26 -6.89
N ILE A 90 -27.48 0.57 -6.96
CA ILE A 90 -27.15 1.38 -8.14
C ILE A 90 -26.84 0.53 -9.40
N LEU A 91 -26.30 -0.67 -9.22
CA LEU A 91 -26.11 -1.66 -10.25
C LEU A 91 -26.78 -2.98 -9.87
N PRO A 92 -27.34 -3.72 -10.85
CA PRO A 92 -27.85 -5.06 -10.58
C PRO A 92 -26.73 -6.00 -10.14
N VAL A 93 -27.06 -6.97 -9.29
CA VAL A 93 -26.13 -8.02 -8.88
C VAL A 93 -25.69 -8.81 -10.12
N ARG A 94 -24.37 -8.89 -10.35
CA ARG A 94 -23.80 -9.65 -11.47
C ARG A 94 -23.74 -11.14 -11.13
N LYS A 95 -23.70 -11.97 -12.15
CA LYS A 95 -23.39 -13.39 -11.99
C LYS A 95 -21.87 -13.52 -11.91
N TRP A 96 -21.34 -13.43 -10.67
CA TRP A 96 -19.90 -13.47 -10.43
C TRP A 96 -19.21 -14.65 -11.08
N LEU A 97 -18.07 -14.43 -11.71
CA LEU A 97 -17.31 -15.49 -12.38
C LEU A 97 -16.71 -16.50 -11.43
N TYR A 98 -16.29 -16.04 -10.24
CA TYR A 98 -15.59 -16.86 -9.25
C TYR A 98 -16.23 -16.73 -7.87
N GLN A 99 -16.10 -15.57 -7.22
CA GLN A 99 -16.56 -15.33 -5.86
C GLN A 99 -17.26 -13.98 -5.73
N THR A 100 -18.10 -13.83 -4.69
CA THR A 100 -18.76 -12.56 -4.40
C THR A 100 -17.77 -11.54 -3.82
N PRO A 101 -18.04 -10.23 -3.90
CA PRO A 101 -17.18 -9.20 -3.29
C PRO A 101 -16.91 -9.44 -1.81
N GLU A 102 -17.92 -9.81 -1.01
CA GLU A 102 -17.77 -10.17 0.40
C GLU A 102 -16.78 -11.33 0.60
N GLN A 103 -16.96 -12.42 -0.17
CA GLN A 103 -16.06 -13.57 -0.11
C GLN A 103 -14.62 -13.19 -0.48
N ILE A 104 -14.45 -12.30 -1.46
CA ILE A 104 -13.14 -11.80 -1.87
C ILE A 104 -12.50 -11.01 -0.75
N LEU A 105 -13.19 -10.04 -0.14
CA LEU A 105 -12.67 -9.24 0.97
C LEU A 105 -12.20 -10.13 2.15
N ILE A 106 -13.05 -11.06 2.59
CA ILE A 106 -12.72 -11.96 3.69
C ILE A 106 -11.51 -12.84 3.36
N LYS A 107 -11.51 -13.48 2.18
CA LYS A 107 -10.45 -14.42 1.81
C LYS A 107 -9.14 -13.73 1.48
N ALA A 108 -9.18 -12.58 0.80
CA ALA A 108 -7.99 -11.80 0.50
C ALA A 108 -7.33 -11.27 1.78
N SER A 109 -8.11 -10.71 2.69
CA SER A 109 -7.63 -10.27 4.00
C SER A 109 -7.02 -11.44 4.80
N ASN A 110 -7.68 -12.60 4.81
CA ASN A 110 -7.14 -13.80 5.44
C ASN A 110 -5.83 -14.25 4.80
N GLY A 111 -5.75 -14.27 3.47
CA GLY A 111 -4.57 -14.71 2.74
C GLY A 111 -3.35 -13.82 2.97
N ALA A 112 -3.51 -12.52 2.88
CA ALA A 112 -2.43 -11.57 3.12
C ALA A 112 -1.94 -11.60 4.58
N SER A 113 -2.87 -11.61 5.54
CA SER A 113 -2.56 -11.69 6.97
C SER A 113 -1.88 -13.00 7.36
N ASP A 114 -2.36 -14.14 6.83
CA ASP A 114 -1.79 -15.45 7.08
C ASP A 114 -0.35 -15.56 6.58
N PHE A 115 -0.08 -15.08 5.35
CA PHE A 115 1.26 -15.10 4.79
C PHE A 115 2.21 -14.21 5.59
N GLY A 116 1.82 -12.96 5.82
CA GLY A 116 2.62 -12.00 6.58
C GLY A 116 2.93 -12.51 8.00
N ASN A 117 1.92 -13.01 8.70
CA ASN A 117 2.08 -13.54 10.05
C ASN A 117 3.02 -14.76 10.11
N LYS A 118 2.87 -15.72 9.20
CA LYS A 118 3.75 -16.90 9.10
C LYS A 118 5.18 -16.55 8.71
N PHE A 119 5.36 -15.58 7.82
CA PHE A 119 6.69 -15.09 7.45
C PHE A 119 7.34 -14.28 8.59
N GLY A 120 6.56 -13.56 9.37
CA GLY A 120 7.02 -12.64 10.41
C GLY A 120 7.03 -11.19 9.95
N GLN A 121 6.08 -10.80 9.11
CA GLN A 121 5.82 -9.44 8.68
C GLN A 121 4.37 -9.06 8.99
N PRO A 122 4.10 -8.36 10.12
CA PRO A 122 2.75 -7.95 10.46
C PRO A 122 2.21 -6.92 9.46
N LEU A 123 0.92 -6.98 9.14
CA LEU A 123 0.22 -5.91 8.45
C LEU A 123 -0.12 -4.81 9.46
N ILE A 124 0.41 -3.61 9.27
CA ILE A 124 0.32 -2.51 10.23
C ILE A 124 -0.50 -1.31 9.73
N CYS A 125 -0.81 -1.27 8.44
CA CYS A 125 -1.56 -0.21 7.80
C CYS A 125 -2.29 -0.77 6.58
N GLY A 126 -3.42 -0.20 6.22
CA GLY A 126 -4.19 -0.62 5.06
C GLY A 126 -5.41 0.23 4.82
N SER A 127 -6.17 -0.10 3.76
CA SER A 127 -7.41 0.57 3.41
C SER A 127 -8.37 -0.39 2.72
N VAL A 128 -9.67 -0.11 2.84
CA VAL A 128 -10.75 -0.81 2.14
C VAL A 128 -11.64 0.22 1.46
N LEU A 129 -12.00 -0.05 0.21
CA LEU A 129 -13.01 0.70 -0.52
C LEU A 129 -13.93 -0.27 -1.24
N THR A 130 -15.25 -0.04 -1.13
CA THR A 130 -16.24 -0.66 -2.00
C THR A 130 -16.91 0.40 -2.83
N PHE A 131 -17.09 0.14 -4.12
CA PHE A 131 -17.66 1.14 -5.00
C PHE A 131 -18.31 0.54 -6.24
N GLU A 132 -19.54 0.99 -6.51
CA GLU A 132 -20.25 0.82 -7.77
C GLU A 132 -20.94 2.14 -8.13
N HIS A 133 -21.01 2.45 -9.42
CA HIS A 133 -21.68 3.66 -9.88
C HIS A 133 -22.22 3.51 -11.30
N GLN A 134 -23.36 4.13 -11.55
CA GLN A 134 -23.94 4.26 -12.89
C GLN A 134 -24.49 5.66 -13.08
N GLU A 135 -23.91 6.40 -14.00
CA GLU A 135 -24.36 7.73 -14.41
C GLU A 135 -24.01 7.94 -15.89
N ASN A 136 -24.80 8.70 -16.63
CA ASN A 136 -24.54 9.03 -18.05
C ASN A 136 -24.32 7.82 -18.97
N ASN A 137 -24.99 6.69 -18.73
CA ASN A 137 -24.81 5.40 -19.40
C ASN A 137 -23.43 4.73 -19.19
N GLU A 138 -22.63 5.23 -18.29
CA GLU A 138 -21.37 4.62 -17.90
C GLU A 138 -21.56 3.83 -16.60
N LYS A 139 -20.94 2.64 -16.53
CA LYS A 139 -20.98 1.75 -15.37
C LYS A 139 -19.58 1.54 -14.87
N TYR A 140 -19.37 1.79 -13.58
CA TYR A 140 -18.11 1.58 -12.89
C TYR A 140 -18.30 0.68 -11.69
N ALA A 141 -17.42 -0.31 -11.54
CA ALA A 141 -17.36 -1.15 -10.35
C ALA A 141 -16.00 -1.87 -10.28
N TYR A 142 -15.59 -2.26 -9.08
CA TYR A 142 -14.38 -3.06 -8.90
C TYR A 142 -14.69 -4.57 -8.97
N ASP A 143 -15.32 -5.02 -10.07
CA ASP A 143 -15.54 -6.45 -10.33
C ASP A 143 -14.21 -7.17 -10.62
N LYS A 144 -13.30 -6.53 -11.36
CA LYS A 144 -11.86 -6.83 -11.34
C LYS A 144 -11.28 -6.06 -10.16
N VAL A 145 -11.11 -6.77 -9.04
CA VAL A 145 -10.78 -6.16 -7.75
C VAL A 145 -9.38 -5.57 -7.74
N ILE A 146 -9.13 -4.64 -6.82
CA ILE A 146 -7.78 -4.20 -6.49
C ILE A 146 -7.32 -4.91 -5.21
N MET A 147 -6.15 -5.50 -5.26
CA MET A 147 -5.34 -5.85 -4.11
C MET A 147 -3.97 -5.23 -4.31
N LEU A 148 -3.56 -4.35 -3.39
CA LEU A 148 -2.23 -3.79 -3.33
C LEU A 148 -1.57 -4.29 -2.05
N ALA A 149 -0.49 -5.06 -2.18
CA ALA A 149 0.37 -5.45 -1.08
C ALA A 149 1.57 -4.52 -1.05
N GLY A 150 1.90 -3.99 0.11
CA GLY A 150 3.05 -3.12 0.29
C GLY A 150 3.76 -3.39 1.60
N GLY A 151 4.85 -2.68 1.82
CA GLY A 151 5.56 -2.78 3.07
C GLY A 151 6.83 -1.97 3.14
N VAL A 152 7.37 -1.93 4.34
CA VAL A 152 8.60 -1.23 4.70
C VAL A 152 9.63 -2.18 5.29
N GLY A 153 10.89 -1.81 5.12
CA GLY A 153 12.02 -2.56 5.63
C GLY A 153 13.30 -1.75 5.57
N TYR A 154 14.42 -2.39 5.75
CA TYR A 154 15.73 -1.76 5.61
C TYR A 154 16.79 -2.72 5.07
N GLY A 155 17.81 -2.16 4.46
CA GLY A 155 19.08 -2.82 4.17
C GLY A 155 20.22 -2.08 4.85
N THR A 156 21.46 -2.59 4.68
CA THR A 156 22.66 -1.85 5.08
C THR A 156 23.16 -0.99 3.93
N GLN A 157 23.75 0.17 4.22
CA GLN A 157 24.35 1.01 3.19
C GLN A 157 25.47 0.28 2.42
N ARG A 158 26.19 -0.62 3.08
CA ARG A 158 27.20 -1.47 2.46
C ARG A 158 26.65 -2.31 1.30
N ASP A 159 25.46 -2.87 1.50
CA ASP A 159 24.83 -3.84 0.60
C ASP A 159 23.68 -3.27 -0.24
N CYS A 160 23.48 -1.94 -0.25
CA CYS A 160 22.34 -1.31 -0.93
C CYS A 160 22.44 -1.31 -2.47
N LEU A 161 23.61 -1.60 -3.02
CA LEU A 161 23.83 -1.75 -4.46
C LEU A 161 24.25 -3.17 -4.79
N LYS A 162 23.77 -3.69 -5.92
CA LYS A 162 24.19 -4.98 -6.46
C LYS A 162 25.64 -4.91 -6.92
N GLY A 163 26.38 -6.01 -6.82
CA GLY A 163 27.71 -6.16 -7.42
C GLY A 163 27.60 -6.46 -8.90
N ALA A 164 28.68 -6.20 -9.63
CA ALA A 164 28.78 -6.55 -11.06
C ALA A 164 29.02 -8.07 -11.22
N PRO A 165 28.29 -8.77 -12.10
CA PRO A 165 28.56 -10.16 -12.44
C PRO A 165 29.90 -10.32 -13.13
N GLU A 166 30.65 -11.35 -12.76
CA GLU A 166 31.90 -11.73 -13.43
C GLU A 166 31.78 -13.13 -14.05
N PRO A 167 32.43 -13.44 -15.17
CA PRO A 167 32.42 -14.78 -15.74
C PRO A 167 32.88 -15.84 -14.71
N GLY A 168 32.09 -16.91 -14.58
CA GLY A 168 32.35 -17.99 -13.62
C GLY A 168 31.62 -17.85 -12.27
N ASN A 169 30.92 -16.72 -12.00
CA ASN A 169 30.04 -16.67 -10.85
C ASN A 169 28.96 -17.75 -10.98
N LYS A 170 28.62 -18.40 -9.89
CA LYS A 170 27.60 -19.45 -9.88
C LYS A 170 26.20 -18.87 -9.73
N VAL A 171 25.31 -19.34 -10.61
CA VAL A 171 23.87 -19.05 -10.51
C VAL A 171 23.25 -20.06 -9.57
N VAL A 172 22.65 -19.54 -8.50
CA VAL A 172 22.06 -20.33 -7.41
C VAL A 172 20.59 -20.01 -7.29
N VAL A 173 19.76 -21.04 -7.12
CA VAL A 173 18.34 -20.91 -6.75
C VAL A 173 18.17 -21.43 -5.33
N VAL A 174 17.56 -20.62 -4.46
CA VAL A 174 17.21 -21.01 -3.09
C VAL A 174 15.69 -20.97 -2.94
N GLY A 175 15.07 -22.07 -2.53
CA GLY A 175 13.63 -22.17 -2.32
C GLY A 175 12.98 -23.41 -2.93
N GLY A 176 11.67 -23.36 -3.13
CA GLY A 176 10.85 -24.52 -3.47
C GLY A 176 10.92 -25.00 -4.91
N ASP A 177 10.28 -26.13 -5.17
CA ASP A 177 10.25 -26.82 -6.47
C ASP A 177 9.20 -26.24 -7.43
N ASN A 178 9.34 -26.55 -8.72
CA ASN A 178 8.35 -26.24 -9.75
C ASN A 178 7.22 -27.25 -9.77
N TYR A 179 5.99 -26.74 -9.88
CA TYR A 179 4.78 -27.53 -10.08
C TYR A 179 3.94 -26.97 -11.25
N ARG A 180 2.91 -27.71 -11.69
CA ARG A 180 2.01 -27.25 -12.76
C ARG A 180 0.95 -26.24 -12.25
N ILE A 181 1.44 -25.18 -11.63
CA ILE A 181 0.66 -24.08 -11.05
C ILE A 181 1.41 -22.76 -11.30
N GLY A 182 0.71 -21.66 -11.46
CA GLY A 182 1.34 -20.37 -11.78
C GLY A 182 1.89 -20.26 -13.20
N LEU A 183 1.36 -21.06 -14.13
CA LEU A 183 1.82 -21.09 -15.52
C LEU A 183 1.27 -19.91 -16.32
N GLY A 184 2.18 -19.04 -16.80
CA GLY A 184 1.82 -17.89 -17.63
C GLY A 184 1.01 -16.82 -16.89
N GLY A 185 1.14 -16.73 -15.57
CA GLY A 185 0.39 -15.79 -14.71
C GLY A 185 0.52 -14.34 -15.16
N GLY A 186 1.73 -13.90 -15.47
CA GLY A 186 1.99 -12.55 -15.99
C GLY A 186 1.24 -12.25 -17.30
N SER A 187 1.20 -13.19 -18.24
CA SER A 187 0.48 -13.02 -19.50
C SER A 187 -1.04 -13.01 -19.31
N VAL A 188 -1.57 -13.87 -18.43
CA VAL A 188 -3.02 -13.95 -18.15
C VAL A 188 -3.49 -12.72 -17.38
N SER A 189 -2.71 -12.23 -16.44
CA SER A 189 -3.04 -11.03 -15.64
C SER A 189 -3.02 -9.73 -16.44
N SER A 190 -2.27 -9.69 -17.54
CA SER A 190 -2.11 -8.50 -18.39
C SER A 190 -3.31 -8.20 -19.29
N VAL A 191 -4.32 -9.07 -19.30
CA VAL A 191 -5.55 -8.91 -20.09
C VAL A 191 -6.78 -8.76 -19.18
N GLU A 192 -7.94 -8.50 -19.80
CA GLU A 192 -9.24 -8.45 -19.10
C GLU A 192 -9.54 -9.80 -18.43
N THR A 193 -9.97 -9.81 -17.20
CA THR A 193 -10.40 -11.04 -16.50
C THR A 193 -11.68 -11.57 -17.14
N GLY A 194 -11.79 -12.88 -17.28
CA GLY A 194 -12.87 -13.54 -18.02
C GLY A 194 -12.61 -13.69 -19.53
N ARG A 195 -11.41 -13.35 -19.99
CA ARG A 195 -11.00 -13.54 -21.39
C ARG A 195 -10.71 -15.00 -21.72
N TYR A 196 -10.10 -15.72 -20.79
CA TYR A 196 -9.78 -17.14 -20.92
C TYR A 196 -10.80 -18.02 -20.19
N SER A 197 -10.74 -19.32 -20.41
CA SER A 197 -11.55 -20.26 -19.63
C SER A 197 -11.12 -20.24 -18.15
N SER A 198 -12.07 -20.52 -17.26
CA SER A 198 -11.83 -20.56 -15.82
C SER A 198 -10.70 -21.51 -15.43
N GLY A 199 -10.51 -22.63 -16.13
CA GLY A 199 -9.41 -23.55 -15.89
C GLY A 199 -8.03 -22.94 -16.16
N ILE A 200 -7.88 -22.14 -17.22
CA ILE A 200 -6.64 -21.43 -17.54
C ILE A 200 -6.39 -20.33 -16.49
N GLU A 201 -7.41 -19.56 -16.16
CA GLU A 201 -7.28 -18.46 -15.20
C GLU A 201 -6.96 -18.97 -13.79
N LEU A 202 -7.57 -20.05 -13.33
CA LEU A 202 -7.28 -20.69 -12.04
C LEU A 202 -5.86 -21.28 -11.98
N ASN A 203 -5.38 -21.89 -13.06
CA ASN A 203 -4.03 -22.45 -13.14
C ASN A 203 -2.94 -21.37 -13.19
N ALA A 204 -3.27 -20.18 -13.65
CA ALA A 204 -2.35 -19.06 -13.68
C ALA A 204 -2.09 -18.45 -12.29
N VAL A 205 -2.98 -18.69 -11.31
CA VAL A 205 -2.80 -18.20 -9.94
C VAL A 205 -1.87 -19.15 -9.17
N GLN A 206 -0.82 -18.59 -8.59
CA GLN A 206 0.12 -19.33 -7.75
C GLN A 206 -0.50 -19.77 -6.43
N ARG A 207 0.18 -20.67 -5.71
CA ARG A 207 -0.20 -21.10 -4.36
C ARG A 207 0.91 -20.72 -3.38
N ALA A 208 0.53 -20.11 -2.27
CA ALA A 208 1.44 -19.53 -1.30
C ALA A 208 2.10 -20.60 -0.40
N ASN A 209 3.38 -20.43 -0.12
CA ASN A 209 4.13 -21.19 0.87
C ASN A 209 5.03 -20.27 1.70
N ALA A 210 4.46 -19.60 2.68
CA ALA A 210 5.17 -18.64 3.53
C ALA A 210 6.35 -19.26 4.30
N GLU A 211 6.25 -20.54 4.67
CA GLU A 211 7.34 -21.25 5.34
C GLU A 211 8.57 -21.38 4.44
N MET A 212 8.37 -21.80 3.20
CA MET A 212 9.49 -21.91 2.24
C MET A 212 10.14 -20.54 1.98
N GLN A 213 9.34 -19.48 1.84
CA GLN A 213 9.89 -18.13 1.70
C GLN A 213 10.66 -17.70 2.94
N LYS A 214 10.20 -18.06 4.14
CA LYS A 214 10.93 -17.77 5.39
C LYS A 214 12.27 -18.49 5.45
N ARG A 215 12.33 -19.74 5.01
CA ARG A 215 13.58 -20.50 4.94
C ARG A 215 14.57 -19.84 3.97
N ALA A 216 14.12 -19.48 2.76
CA ALA A 216 14.94 -18.75 1.80
C ALA A 216 15.42 -17.39 2.35
N TYR A 217 14.52 -16.66 3.01
CA TYR A 217 14.86 -15.40 3.67
C TYR A 217 15.93 -15.57 4.74
N ASN A 218 15.86 -16.61 5.57
CA ASN A 218 16.85 -16.85 6.61
C ASN A 218 18.26 -17.08 6.03
N VAL A 219 18.36 -17.69 4.86
CA VAL A 219 19.66 -17.82 4.13
C VAL A 219 20.18 -16.45 3.73
N VAL A 220 19.36 -15.65 3.04
CA VAL A 220 19.74 -14.30 2.59
C VAL A 220 20.12 -13.43 3.79
N ARG A 221 19.34 -13.47 4.84
CA ARG A 221 19.57 -12.70 6.07
C ARG A 221 20.91 -13.08 6.72
N ALA A 222 21.19 -14.38 6.85
CA ALA A 222 22.41 -14.84 7.46
C ALA A 222 23.65 -14.32 6.70
N LEU A 223 23.60 -14.33 5.35
CA LEU A 223 24.67 -13.81 4.52
C LEU A 223 24.85 -12.29 4.64
N CYS A 224 23.74 -11.54 4.73
CA CYS A 224 23.78 -10.09 4.89
C CYS A 224 24.28 -9.65 6.28
N GLU A 225 24.14 -10.48 7.31
CA GLU A 225 24.60 -10.20 8.68
C GLU A 225 26.09 -10.49 8.87
N GLU A 226 26.75 -11.14 7.90
CA GLU A 226 28.20 -11.38 7.91
C GLU A 226 28.99 -10.09 7.64
N ASP A 227 30.28 -10.09 8.03
CA ASP A 227 31.17 -8.96 7.78
C ASP A 227 31.42 -8.74 6.29
N GLU A 228 31.48 -9.83 5.52
CA GLU A 228 31.57 -9.83 4.06
C GLU A 228 30.39 -10.61 3.49
N ASN A 229 29.48 -9.90 2.84
CA ASN A 229 28.33 -10.53 2.18
C ASN A 229 28.77 -11.21 0.87
N PRO A 230 28.69 -12.54 0.75
CA PRO A 230 29.13 -13.26 -0.45
C PRO A 230 28.18 -13.15 -1.64
N ILE A 231 27.02 -12.52 -1.47
CA ILE A 231 26.07 -12.29 -2.55
C ILE A 231 26.61 -11.20 -3.48
N VAL A 232 26.78 -11.54 -4.75
CA VAL A 232 27.15 -10.58 -5.81
C VAL A 232 25.90 -9.84 -6.26
N SER A 233 24.83 -10.58 -6.61
CA SER A 233 23.53 -10.05 -7.01
C SER A 233 22.43 -11.00 -6.57
N ILE A 234 21.22 -10.47 -6.39
CA ILE A 234 20.03 -11.21 -5.96
C ILE A 234 18.80 -10.71 -6.70
N HIS A 235 17.91 -11.63 -7.10
CA HIS A 235 16.59 -11.34 -7.66
C HIS A 235 15.54 -12.32 -7.12
N ASP A 236 14.31 -11.85 -7.05
CA ASP A 236 13.17 -12.69 -6.72
C ASP A 236 12.64 -13.47 -7.95
N HIS A 237 11.95 -14.57 -7.70
CA HIS A 237 11.15 -15.24 -8.71
C HIS A 237 9.73 -14.66 -8.68
N GLY A 238 9.36 -13.99 -9.76
CA GLY A 238 8.04 -13.41 -9.96
C GLY A 238 7.45 -13.85 -11.31
N SER A 239 6.90 -12.90 -12.03
CA SER A 239 6.34 -13.11 -13.37
C SER A 239 7.37 -13.74 -14.31
N ALA A 240 6.92 -14.69 -15.16
CA ALA A 240 7.74 -15.49 -16.08
C ALA A 240 8.81 -16.40 -15.41
N GLY A 241 8.81 -16.54 -14.10
CA GLY A 241 9.58 -17.55 -13.38
C GLY A 241 11.09 -17.48 -13.57
N HIS A 242 11.72 -18.65 -13.89
CA HIS A 242 13.17 -18.73 -14.04
C HIS A 242 13.74 -17.87 -15.16
N VAL A 243 13.01 -17.72 -16.27
CA VAL A 243 13.53 -16.94 -17.40
C VAL A 243 13.72 -15.48 -17.04
N ASN A 244 12.80 -14.89 -16.27
CA ASN A 244 12.92 -13.50 -15.84
C ASN A 244 13.99 -13.36 -14.76
N CYS A 245 13.82 -14.04 -13.63
CA CYS A 245 14.72 -13.93 -12.48
C CYS A 245 16.19 -14.17 -12.86
N LEU A 246 16.47 -15.26 -13.58
CA LEU A 246 17.85 -15.65 -13.86
C LEU A 246 18.47 -14.82 -14.98
N SER A 247 17.67 -14.32 -15.93
CA SER A 247 18.20 -13.39 -16.94
C SER A 247 18.60 -12.04 -16.35
N GLU A 248 17.78 -11.50 -15.43
CA GLU A 248 18.10 -10.25 -14.72
C GLU A 248 19.39 -10.36 -13.88
N LEU A 249 19.66 -11.54 -13.30
CA LEU A 249 20.90 -11.79 -12.58
C LEU A 249 22.15 -11.70 -13.46
N VAL A 250 22.05 -12.08 -14.73
CA VAL A 250 23.18 -12.21 -15.66
C VAL A 250 23.16 -11.16 -16.77
N GLU A 251 22.31 -10.15 -16.67
CA GLU A 251 22.07 -9.11 -17.69
C GLU A 251 23.37 -8.49 -18.23
N GLU A 252 24.31 -8.18 -17.36
CA GLU A 252 25.56 -7.51 -17.75
C GLU A 252 26.63 -8.47 -18.31
N CYS A 253 26.46 -9.79 -18.19
CA CYS A 253 27.52 -10.75 -18.45
C CYS A 253 27.09 -11.89 -19.39
N GLY A 254 25.84 -12.29 -19.36
CA GLY A 254 25.36 -13.52 -19.96
C GLY A 254 25.50 -14.71 -19.01
N GLY A 255 24.76 -15.80 -19.29
CA GLY A 255 24.78 -16.98 -18.43
C GLY A 255 24.22 -18.23 -19.09
N LEU A 256 24.67 -19.39 -18.61
CA LEU A 256 24.22 -20.71 -19.02
C LEU A 256 23.55 -21.41 -17.84
N ILE A 257 22.27 -21.80 -18.01
CA ILE A 257 21.49 -22.53 -17.01
C ILE A 257 21.32 -23.99 -17.44
N HIS A 258 21.69 -24.92 -16.57
CA HIS A 258 21.50 -26.35 -16.78
C HIS A 258 20.13 -26.80 -16.28
N MET A 259 19.24 -27.18 -17.18
CA MET A 259 17.83 -27.48 -16.86
C MET A 259 17.68 -28.73 -15.98
N ASP A 260 18.58 -29.67 -16.08
CA ASP A 260 18.63 -30.87 -15.24
C ASP A 260 18.99 -30.59 -13.77
N LYS A 261 19.47 -29.38 -13.48
CA LYS A 261 19.80 -28.91 -12.12
C LYS A 261 18.73 -27.99 -11.53
N LEU A 262 17.70 -27.65 -12.29
CA LEU A 262 16.59 -26.84 -11.78
C LEU A 262 15.71 -27.64 -10.81
N PRO A 263 15.11 -26.99 -9.80
CA PRO A 263 14.17 -27.65 -8.90
C PRO A 263 12.87 -28.03 -9.62
N ILE A 264 12.58 -29.31 -9.77
CA ILE A 264 11.40 -29.84 -10.46
C ILE A 264 10.63 -30.74 -9.51
N GLY A 265 9.42 -30.34 -9.14
CA GLY A 265 8.50 -31.13 -8.32
C GLY A 265 7.49 -31.94 -9.12
N ASP A 266 7.28 -31.62 -10.40
CA ASP A 266 6.45 -32.36 -11.35
C ASP A 266 7.27 -32.73 -12.60
N GLU A 267 7.71 -33.97 -12.69
CA GLU A 267 8.52 -34.49 -13.79
C GLU A 267 7.80 -34.50 -15.15
N THR A 268 6.50 -34.25 -15.18
CA THR A 268 5.71 -34.16 -16.42
C THR A 268 5.75 -32.79 -17.09
N LEU A 269 6.40 -31.80 -16.46
CA LEU A 269 6.56 -30.47 -17.04
C LEU A 269 7.46 -30.50 -18.27
N SER A 270 7.01 -29.83 -19.34
CA SER A 270 7.85 -29.57 -20.52
C SER A 270 8.93 -28.52 -20.22
N ALA A 271 9.95 -28.46 -21.05
CA ALA A 271 11.01 -27.45 -20.93
C ALA A 271 10.45 -26.01 -20.84
N LYS A 272 9.46 -25.69 -21.68
CA LYS A 272 8.80 -24.40 -21.68
C LYS A 272 8.09 -24.09 -20.33
N GLU A 273 7.40 -25.08 -19.78
CA GLU A 273 6.71 -24.93 -18.49
C GLU A 273 7.70 -24.80 -17.33
N ILE A 274 8.84 -25.48 -17.37
CA ILE A 274 9.91 -25.34 -16.36
C ILE A 274 10.52 -23.93 -16.39
N ILE A 275 10.87 -23.45 -17.59
CA ILE A 275 11.52 -22.15 -17.78
C ILE A 275 10.62 -20.98 -17.33
N ALA A 276 9.33 -21.03 -17.66
CA ALA A 276 8.37 -19.95 -17.42
C ALA A 276 7.45 -20.20 -16.22
N ASN A 277 7.76 -21.15 -15.36
CA ASN A 277 6.93 -21.48 -14.20
C ASN A 277 7.08 -20.44 -13.09
N GLU A 278 5.96 -19.85 -12.69
CA GLU A 278 5.88 -18.85 -11.64
C GLU A 278 5.62 -19.45 -10.24
N SER A 279 6.00 -20.70 -9.98
CA SER A 279 6.05 -21.21 -8.60
C SER A 279 7.01 -20.35 -7.81
N GLN A 280 6.47 -19.61 -6.83
CA GLN A 280 7.17 -18.57 -6.08
C GLN A 280 7.94 -19.15 -4.89
N GLU A 281 8.27 -18.30 -3.94
CA GLU A 281 9.05 -18.63 -2.74
C GLU A 281 10.48 -19.13 -3.07
N ARG A 282 11.05 -18.52 -4.12
CA ARG A 282 12.44 -18.74 -4.56
C ARG A 282 13.16 -17.42 -4.73
N MET A 283 14.45 -17.45 -4.50
CA MET A 283 15.37 -16.34 -4.80
C MET A 283 16.49 -16.84 -5.71
N GLY A 284 16.83 -16.05 -6.71
CA GLY A 284 18.01 -16.27 -7.53
C GLY A 284 19.19 -15.47 -6.98
N LEU A 285 20.35 -16.08 -6.87
CA LEU A 285 21.55 -15.46 -6.34
C LEU A 285 22.72 -15.67 -7.32
N LEU A 286 23.58 -14.66 -7.45
CA LEU A 286 24.94 -14.85 -7.96
C LEU A 286 25.90 -14.92 -6.80
N ILE A 287 26.71 -15.97 -6.77
CA ILE A 287 27.67 -16.27 -5.70
C ILE A 287 29.05 -16.58 -6.33
N ASP A 288 30.10 -16.01 -5.74
CA ASP A 288 31.47 -16.41 -6.11
C ASP A 288 31.65 -17.92 -5.82
N GLU A 289 32.28 -18.64 -6.73
CA GLU A 289 32.48 -20.10 -6.62
C GLU A 289 33.11 -20.51 -5.28
N LYS A 290 34.00 -19.69 -4.74
CA LYS A 290 34.67 -19.95 -3.45
C LYS A 290 33.74 -19.95 -2.26
N ALA A 291 32.63 -19.22 -2.36
CA ALA A 291 31.64 -19.08 -1.29
C ALA A 291 30.48 -20.11 -1.34
N ILE A 292 30.38 -20.89 -2.43
CA ILE A 292 29.26 -21.82 -2.65
C ILE A 292 29.09 -22.81 -1.49
N GLU A 293 30.19 -23.41 -1.02
CA GLU A 293 30.11 -24.39 0.08
C GLU A 293 29.71 -23.75 1.41
N HIS A 294 30.08 -22.50 1.65
CA HIS A 294 29.64 -21.73 2.81
C HIS A 294 28.15 -21.44 2.75
N VAL A 295 27.66 -20.95 1.62
CA VAL A 295 26.23 -20.70 1.40
C VAL A 295 25.42 -21.99 1.54
N ARG A 296 25.94 -23.14 1.03
CA ARG A 296 25.30 -24.46 1.16
C ARG A 296 25.08 -24.86 2.62
N LYS A 297 26.11 -24.69 3.47
CA LYS A 297 26.01 -25.00 4.91
C LYS A 297 24.94 -24.15 5.61
N ILE A 298 24.81 -22.88 5.24
CA ILE A 298 23.77 -22.00 5.76
C ILE A 298 22.40 -22.47 5.28
N ALA A 299 22.25 -22.78 3.99
CA ALA A 299 21.00 -23.26 3.42
C ALA A 299 20.54 -24.58 4.08
N GLU A 300 21.46 -25.51 4.32
CA GLU A 300 21.18 -26.75 5.05
C GLU A 300 20.74 -26.50 6.49
N ARG A 301 21.40 -25.60 7.22
CA ARG A 301 21.01 -25.16 8.57
C ARG A 301 19.58 -24.62 8.61
N GLU A 302 19.23 -23.78 7.65
CA GLU A 302 17.92 -23.13 7.54
C GLU A 302 16.87 -24.05 6.88
N ARG A 303 17.27 -25.26 6.44
CA ARG A 303 16.41 -26.22 5.71
C ARG A 303 15.83 -25.62 4.43
N ALA A 304 16.54 -24.71 3.81
CA ALA A 304 16.19 -24.13 2.52
C ALA A 304 16.83 -24.92 1.39
N PRO A 305 16.06 -25.51 0.47
CA PRO A 305 16.64 -26.16 -0.70
C PRO A 305 17.51 -25.17 -1.49
N MET A 306 18.70 -25.62 -1.91
CA MET A 306 19.66 -24.81 -2.65
C MET A 306 20.17 -25.59 -3.87
N TYR A 307 20.11 -24.98 -5.02
CA TYR A 307 20.47 -25.56 -6.30
C TYR A 307 21.49 -24.65 -7.00
N THR A 308 22.67 -25.18 -7.35
CA THR A 308 23.61 -24.48 -8.24
C THR A 308 23.25 -24.85 -9.66
N VAL A 309 22.52 -23.97 -10.35
CA VAL A 309 21.84 -24.28 -11.60
C VAL A 309 22.59 -23.86 -12.85
N GLY A 310 23.65 -23.05 -12.72
CA GLY A 310 24.40 -22.55 -13.86
C GLY A 310 25.53 -21.63 -13.46
N GLU A 311 26.04 -20.90 -14.44
CA GLU A 311 27.11 -19.94 -14.25
C GLU A 311 27.04 -18.79 -15.27
N THR A 312 27.70 -17.69 -14.94
CA THR A 312 27.86 -16.56 -15.83
C THR A 312 28.96 -16.86 -16.86
N THR A 313 28.74 -16.48 -18.10
CA THR A 313 29.61 -16.89 -19.22
C THR A 313 30.53 -15.79 -19.77
N GLY A 314 30.12 -14.53 -19.70
CA GLY A 314 30.83 -13.39 -20.28
C GLY A 314 30.63 -13.21 -21.79
N ASP A 315 29.76 -13.99 -22.40
CA ASP A 315 29.49 -13.96 -23.85
C ASP A 315 28.23 -13.12 -24.22
N HIS A 316 27.59 -12.47 -23.22
CA HIS A 316 26.35 -11.71 -23.37
C HIS A 316 25.20 -12.49 -24.00
N ARG A 317 25.13 -13.80 -23.75
CA ARG A 317 24.02 -14.67 -24.13
C ARG A 317 23.41 -15.28 -22.88
N PHE A 318 22.10 -15.46 -22.91
CA PHE A 318 21.40 -16.18 -21.85
C PHE A 318 20.73 -17.41 -22.45
N ALA A 319 21.07 -18.57 -21.91
CA ALA A 319 20.61 -19.85 -22.43
C ALA A 319 20.22 -20.84 -21.33
N PHE A 320 19.18 -21.64 -21.63
CA PHE A 320 18.82 -22.85 -20.90
C PHE A 320 19.25 -24.05 -21.74
N GLU A 321 20.00 -24.98 -21.15
CA GLU A 321 20.52 -26.18 -21.81
C GLU A 321 20.04 -27.44 -21.11
N GLN A 322 19.48 -28.38 -21.88
CA GLN A 322 19.08 -29.70 -21.42
C GLN A 322 20.29 -30.63 -21.34
N ALA A 323 20.17 -31.76 -20.63
CA ALA A 323 21.25 -32.72 -20.45
C ALA A 323 21.77 -33.31 -21.78
N ASP A 324 20.97 -33.30 -22.84
CA ASP A 324 21.34 -33.74 -24.19
C ASP A 324 22.00 -32.63 -25.04
N GLY A 325 22.20 -31.43 -24.47
CA GLY A 325 22.79 -30.28 -25.14
C GLY A 325 21.82 -29.46 -25.97
N VAL A 326 20.53 -29.81 -26.01
CA VAL A 326 19.49 -29.00 -26.66
C VAL A 326 19.24 -27.74 -25.85
N ARG A 327 19.17 -26.60 -26.53
CA ARG A 327 18.87 -25.28 -25.92
C ARG A 327 17.50 -24.81 -26.33
N PRO A 328 16.47 -25.07 -25.53
CA PRO A 328 15.11 -24.60 -25.81
C PRO A 328 14.96 -23.08 -25.72
N PHE A 329 15.90 -22.41 -25.07
CA PHE A 329 16.00 -20.96 -24.99
C PHE A 329 17.48 -20.56 -25.10
N ASP A 330 17.79 -19.66 -26.04
CA ASP A 330 19.16 -19.15 -26.26
C ASP A 330 19.06 -17.81 -27.02
N LEU A 331 19.17 -16.69 -26.27
CA LEU A 331 19.07 -15.35 -26.80
C LEU A 331 20.25 -14.49 -26.37
N ALA A 332 20.61 -13.52 -27.21
CA ALA A 332 21.50 -12.45 -26.77
C ALA A 332 20.79 -11.58 -25.72
N VAL A 333 21.52 -11.17 -24.68
CA VAL A 333 20.99 -10.33 -23.60
C VAL A 333 20.36 -9.05 -24.14
N ASP A 334 20.98 -8.41 -25.14
CA ASP A 334 20.46 -7.21 -25.80
C ASP A 334 19.08 -7.40 -26.47
N GLN A 335 18.74 -8.65 -26.84
CA GLN A 335 17.42 -8.96 -27.39
C GLN A 335 16.34 -9.06 -26.32
N MET A 336 16.74 -9.31 -25.08
CA MET A 336 15.83 -9.41 -23.93
C MET A 336 15.66 -8.06 -23.23
N PHE A 337 16.75 -7.35 -23.01
CA PHE A 337 16.80 -6.09 -22.25
C PHE A 337 17.01 -4.85 -23.10
N GLY A 338 17.03 -5.00 -24.43
CA GLY A 338 17.08 -3.88 -25.36
C GLY A 338 15.86 -2.95 -25.26
N SER A 339 15.93 -1.79 -25.88
CA SER A 339 14.81 -0.85 -25.87
C SER A 339 13.59 -1.40 -26.60
N SER A 340 12.48 -1.54 -25.88
CA SER A 340 11.19 -1.88 -26.46
C SER A 340 10.73 -0.82 -27.48
N PRO A 341 10.04 -1.22 -28.55
CA PRO A 341 9.40 -0.24 -29.45
C PRO A 341 8.51 0.71 -28.66
N LYS A 342 8.53 1.98 -29.02
CA LYS A 342 7.66 2.99 -28.38
C LYS A 342 6.20 2.61 -28.59
N THR A 343 5.45 2.56 -27.51
CA THR A 343 4.00 2.45 -27.53
C THR A 343 3.38 3.85 -27.58
N TYR A 344 2.55 4.10 -28.58
CA TYR A 344 1.80 5.33 -28.71
C TYR A 344 0.37 5.11 -28.23
N MET A 345 -0.01 5.85 -27.18
CA MET A 345 -1.38 5.89 -26.68
C MET A 345 -2.05 7.13 -27.28
N ILE A 346 -2.82 6.93 -28.34
CA ILE A 346 -3.52 8.01 -29.07
C ILE A 346 -4.97 8.01 -28.64
N ASP A 347 -5.39 9.06 -27.95
CA ASP A 347 -6.73 9.17 -27.39
C ASP A 347 -7.23 10.62 -27.48
N LYS A 348 -8.52 10.82 -27.24
CA LYS A 348 -9.16 12.12 -27.18
C LYS A 348 -9.42 12.53 -25.73
N THR A 349 -9.35 13.80 -25.44
CA THR A 349 -9.88 14.32 -24.20
C THR A 349 -11.40 14.31 -24.24
N VAL A 350 -12.02 13.54 -23.35
CA VAL A 350 -13.48 13.46 -23.16
C VAL A 350 -13.80 14.15 -21.83
N GLU A 351 -14.66 15.16 -21.87
CA GLU A 351 -15.21 15.76 -20.66
C GLU A 351 -16.35 14.88 -20.14
N ARG A 352 -16.24 14.41 -18.90
CA ARG A 352 -17.31 13.76 -18.19
C ARG A 352 -17.96 14.76 -17.24
N LYS A 353 -19.29 14.79 -17.26
CA LYS A 353 -20.09 15.66 -16.39
C LYS A 353 -20.90 14.80 -15.46
N TYR A 354 -20.76 15.05 -14.18
CA TYR A 354 -21.55 14.44 -13.13
C TYR A 354 -22.50 15.48 -12.54
N ASP A 355 -23.63 15.03 -12.02
CA ASP A 355 -24.60 15.90 -11.37
C ASP A 355 -24.00 16.49 -10.08
N VAL A 356 -24.39 17.73 -9.77
CA VAL A 356 -24.07 18.35 -8.47
C VAL A 356 -24.72 17.54 -7.35
N VAL A 357 -24.01 17.35 -6.24
CA VAL A 357 -24.55 16.68 -5.05
C VAL A 357 -25.59 17.60 -4.42
N THR A 358 -26.83 17.12 -4.36
CA THR A 358 -27.96 17.82 -3.73
C THR A 358 -28.35 17.13 -2.43
N TYR A 359 -28.67 17.87 -1.41
CA TYR A 359 -28.98 17.37 -0.07
C TYR A 359 -29.97 18.32 0.66
N ASP A 360 -30.57 17.83 1.75
CA ASP A 360 -31.37 18.60 2.69
C ASP A 360 -30.72 18.51 4.08
N ALA A 361 -30.35 19.66 4.64
CA ALA A 361 -29.71 19.70 5.97
C ALA A 361 -30.64 19.16 7.10
N ALA A 362 -31.94 19.04 6.87
CA ALA A 362 -32.84 18.41 7.80
C ALA A 362 -32.64 16.89 7.95
N GLN A 363 -31.95 16.25 7.00
CA GLN A 363 -31.66 14.82 7.01
C GLN A 363 -30.24 14.50 7.54
N LEU A 364 -29.61 15.41 8.25
CA LEU A 364 -28.24 15.30 8.69
C LEU A 364 -27.94 14.00 9.47
N ASP A 365 -28.84 13.59 10.37
CA ASP A 365 -28.72 12.38 11.18
C ASP A 365 -28.67 11.13 10.25
N GLU A 366 -29.58 11.05 9.28
CA GLU A 366 -29.62 9.97 8.29
C GLU A 366 -28.33 9.92 7.46
N TYR A 367 -27.79 11.08 7.10
CA TYR A 367 -26.54 11.15 6.34
C TYR A 367 -25.33 10.62 7.13
N VAL A 368 -25.26 10.90 8.44
CA VAL A 368 -24.23 10.35 9.30
C VAL A 368 -24.33 8.83 9.35
N GLU A 369 -25.54 8.29 9.59
CA GLU A 369 -25.77 6.84 9.61
C GLU A 369 -25.39 6.17 8.29
N ARG A 370 -25.75 6.75 7.14
CA ARG A 370 -25.43 6.25 5.81
C ARG A 370 -23.92 6.20 5.57
N VAL A 371 -23.21 7.29 5.87
CA VAL A 371 -21.77 7.41 5.65
C VAL A 371 -21.00 6.42 6.53
N LEU A 372 -21.39 6.26 7.79
CA LEU A 372 -20.75 5.31 8.71
C LEU A 372 -20.94 3.84 8.32
N GLN A 373 -21.89 3.51 7.42
CA GLN A 373 -22.12 2.15 6.93
C GLN A 373 -21.31 1.80 5.67
N LEU A 374 -20.67 2.77 5.01
CA LEU A 374 -19.79 2.50 3.88
C LEU A 374 -18.52 1.77 4.34
N GLU A 375 -18.10 0.72 3.64
CA GLU A 375 -16.94 -0.07 4.02
C GLU A 375 -15.64 0.76 4.08
N ALA A 376 -15.55 1.87 3.35
CA ALA A 376 -14.42 2.79 3.46
C ALA A 376 -14.35 3.48 4.84
N VAL A 377 -15.49 3.72 5.46
CA VAL A 377 -15.64 4.45 6.74
C VAL A 377 -15.88 3.50 7.92
N ALA A 378 -16.75 2.50 7.75
CA ALA A 378 -17.14 1.55 8.79
C ALA A 378 -15.97 0.86 9.48
N CYS A 379 -16.16 0.42 10.72
CA CYS A 379 -15.17 -0.34 11.48
C CYS A 379 -14.75 -1.61 10.75
N LYS A 380 -13.45 -1.82 10.60
CA LYS A 380 -12.84 -2.93 9.86
C LYS A 380 -12.25 -4.00 10.76
N ASP A 381 -12.72 -4.13 12.00
CA ASP A 381 -12.21 -5.10 12.97
C ASP A 381 -12.35 -6.55 12.47
N TRP A 382 -13.41 -6.86 11.71
CA TRP A 382 -13.64 -8.15 11.07
C TRP A 382 -12.58 -8.51 10.01
N LEU A 383 -11.80 -7.55 9.52
CA LEU A 383 -10.63 -7.76 8.64
C LEU A 383 -9.31 -7.74 9.41
N THR A 384 -9.19 -6.99 10.48
CA THR A 384 -7.93 -6.73 11.19
C THR A 384 -7.70 -7.64 12.39
N ASN A 385 -8.76 -8.07 13.10
CA ASN A 385 -8.66 -8.78 14.38
C ASN A 385 -8.61 -10.30 14.22
N LYS A 386 -7.83 -10.84 13.29
CA LYS A 386 -7.80 -12.26 12.93
C LYS A 386 -6.51 -12.97 13.30
N VAL A 387 -5.39 -12.28 13.24
CA VAL A 387 -4.05 -12.81 13.46
C VAL A 387 -3.24 -11.88 14.35
N ASP A 388 -2.05 -12.31 14.77
CA ASP A 388 -1.12 -11.45 15.50
C ASP A 388 -0.72 -10.23 14.65
N ARG A 389 -1.05 -9.05 15.13
CA ARG A 389 -0.74 -7.76 14.50
C ARG A 389 0.65 -7.21 14.87
N CYS A 390 1.36 -7.90 15.75
CA CYS A 390 2.62 -7.46 16.31
C CYS A 390 3.71 -8.53 16.21
N VAL A 391 3.56 -9.49 15.30
CA VAL A 391 4.55 -10.55 15.10
C VAL A 391 5.96 -9.96 14.92
N THR A 392 6.98 -10.60 15.48
CA THR A 392 8.38 -10.15 15.62
C THR A 392 8.66 -9.07 16.66
N GLY A 393 7.64 -8.40 17.21
CA GLY A 393 7.80 -7.44 18.29
C GLY A 393 8.44 -6.09 17.92
N ARG A 394 8.43 -5.72 16.65
CA ARG A 394 8.99 -4.43 16.17
C ARG A 394 7.93 -3.35 15.92
N VAL A 395 6.65 -3.66 16.11
CA VAL A 395 5.58 -2.70 15.84
C VAL A 395 5.55 -1.62 16.92
N ALA A 396 5.72 -0.36 16.53
CA ALA A 396 5.62 0.81 17.37
C ALA A 396 4.22 1.45 17.32
N ARG A 397 3.57 1.40 16.14
CA ARG A 397 2.19 1.82 15.92
C ARG A 397 1.51 0.80 15.02
N GLN A 398 0.46 0.17 15.54
CA GLN A 398 -0.39 -0.76 14.80
C GLN A 398 -1.71 -0.11 14.40
N GLN A 399 -2.55 -0.84 13.68
CA GLN A 399 -3.87 -0.38 13.23
C GLN A 399 -4.80 0.01 14.38
N CYS A 400 -4.87 -0.78 15.44
CA CYS A 400 -5.83 -0.60 16.52
C CYS A 400 -5.32 0.34 17.61
N GLN A 401 -6.24 1.19 18.10
CA GLN A 401 -5.96 2.24 19.09
C GLN A 401 -7.05 2.28 20.18
N GLY A 402 -6.72 2.97 21.27
CA GLY A 402 -7.63 3.26 22.38
C GLY A 402 -7.98 2.07 23.25
N GLU A 403 -8.90 2.27 24.18
CA GLU A 403 -9.34 1.24 25.14
C GLU A 403 -10.05 0.08 24.44
N LEU A 404 -10.88 0.37 23.45
CA LEU A 404 -11.66 -0.63 22.71
C LEU A 404 -10.87 -1.29 21.57
N GLN A 405 -9.63 -0.88 21.32
CA GLN A 405 -8.76 -1.43 20.28
C GLN A 405 -9.40 -1.44 18.87
N LEU A 406 -9.92 -0.28 18.45
CA LEU A 406 -10.52 -0.08 17.13
C LEU A 406 -9.45 0.31 16.09
N PRO A 407 -9.61 -0.09 14.81
CA PRO A 407 -8.63 0.16 13.75
C PRO A 407 -8.69 1.60 13.22
N LEU A 408 -8.18 2.55 13.99
CA LEU A 408 -8.28 3.99 13.78
C LEU A 408 -6.94 4.68 13.47
N SER A 409 -5.83 3.96 13.41
CA SER A 409 -4.52 4.59 13.15
C SER A 409 -4.39 5.08 11.72
N ASP A 410 -4.00 6.35 11.55
CA ASP A 410 -3.73 6.98 10.26
C ASP A 410 -2.47 6.39 9.62
N CYS A 411 -1.43 6.12 10.41
CA CYS A 411 -0.20 5.50 9.96
C CYS A 411 0.18 4.29 10.82
N GLY A 412 0.89 3.35 10.19
CA GLY A 412 1.61 2.29 10.88
C GLY A 412 3.07 2.67 11.08
N ALA A 413 3.71 2.19 12.15
CA ALA A 413 5.14 2.41 12.36
C ALA A 413 5.83 1.21 13.02
N VAL A 414 7.08 1.01 12.65
CA VAL A 414 7.96 -0.04 13.19
C VAL A 414 9.27 0.55 13.66
N THR A 415 9.87 -0.08 14.67
CA THR A 415 11.23 0.25 15.09
C THR A 415 12.26 -0.47 14.22
N LEU A 416 13.39 0.20 13.99
CA LEU A 416 14.49 -0.36 13.19
C LEU A 416 15.43 -1.27 14.00
N ASP A 417 15.50 -1.04 15.31
CA ASP A 417 16.24 -1.91 16.23
C ASP A 417 15.44 -2.14 17.54
N TYR A 418 15.97 -2.94 18.46
CA TYR A 418 15.26 -3.32 19.69
C TYR A 418 15.58 -2.42 20.90
N ARG A 419 16.49 -1.48 20.79
CA ARG A 419 16.95 -0.64 21.91
C ARG A 419 16.80 0.85 21.65
N GLY A 420 16.82 1.27 20.40
CA GLY A 420 16.69 2.65 19.98
C GLY A 420 15.23 3.11 19.84
N ASN A 421 15.07 4.38 19.48
CA ASN A 421 13.79 5.02 19.21
C ASN A 421 13.57 5.32 17.72
N LYS A 422 14.51 4.96 16.85
CA LYS A 422 14.40 5.20 15.41
C LYS A 422 13.46 4.20 14.76
N GLY A 423 12.70 4.67 13.78
CA GLY A 423 11.71 3.83 13.12
C GLY A 423 11.45 4.21 11.68
N ILE A 424 10.49 3.51 11.08
CA ILE A 424 9.88 3.84 9.80
C ILE A 424 8.37 3.93 10.03
N ALA A 425 7.74 5.00 9.53
CA ALA A 425 6.29 5.08 9.41
C ALA A 425 5.87 4.90 7.97
N THR A 426 4.65 4.36 7.77
CA THR A 426 4.03 4.21 6.46
C THR A 426 2.55 4.56 6.54
N ALA A 427 2.03 5.14 5.46
CA ALA A 427 0.63 5.53 5.32
C ALA A 427 0.19 5.35 3.86
N ILE A 428 -1.12 5.38 3.64
CA ILE A 428 -1.73 5.13 2.33
C ILE A 428 -2.72 6.25 2.02
N GLY A 429 -2.83 6.61 0.73
CA GLY A 429 -3.85 7.53 0.24
C GLY A 429 -4.39 7.12 -1.12
N HIS A 430 -5.67 7.39 -1.37
CA HIS A 430 -6.35 7.17 -2.63
C HIS A 430 -7.66 7.99 -2.70
N ALA A 431 -8.07 8.39 -3.89
CA ALA A 431 -9.32 9.13 -4.11
C ALA A 431 -9.95 8.81 -5.48
N PRO A 432 -10.31 7.54 -5.76
CA PRO A 432 -10.79 7.14 -7.08
C PRO A 432 -12.18 7.73 -7.42
N GLN A 433 -13.04 7.98 -6.44
CA GLN A 433 -14.34 8.62 -6.66
C GLN A 433 -14.14 10.07 -7.17
N ALA A 434 -13.23 10.82 -6.55
CA ALA A 434 -12.86 12.15 -7.01
C ALA A 434 -12.20 12.10 -8.40
N ALA A 435 -11.35 11.08 -8.66
CA ALA A 435 -10.71 10.87 -9.95
C ALA A 435 -11.70 10.60 -11.08
N LEU A 436 -12.88 10.01 -10.82
CA LEU A 436 -13.94 9.87 -11.83
C LEU A 436 -14.41 11.23 -12.35
N ALA A 437 -14.66 12.18 -11.47
CA ALA A 437 -15.06 13.54 -11.86
C ALA A 437 -13.85 14.34 -12.41
N ASN A 438 -12.71 14.29 -11.74
CA ASN A 438 -11.51 15.03 -12.10
C ASN A 438 -10.26 14.20 -11.79
N PRO A 439 -9.60 13.61 -12.81
CA PRO A 439 -8.46 12.73 -12.60
C PRO A 439 -7.23 13.47 -12.01
N GLU A 440 -7.09 14.76 -12.30
CA GLU A 440 -6.01 15.60 -11.77
C GLU A 440 -6.22 15.82 -10.27
N ALA A 441 -7.42 16.23 -9.86
CA ALA A 441 -7.75 16.41 -8.45
C ALA A 441 -7.66 15.09 -7.65
N GLY A 442 -8.21 14.00 -8.17
CA GLY A 442 -8.15 12.70 -7.50
C GLY A 442 -6.72 12.20 -7.26
N SER A 443 -5.80 12.47 -8.19
CA SER A 443 -4.39 12.10 -8.04
C SER A 443 -3.67 12.95 -7.00
N VAL A 444 -3.95 14.25 -6.95
CA VAL A 444 -3.43 15.16 -5.92
C VAL A 444 -3.97 14.78 -4.55
N LEU A 445 -5.27 14.45 -4.45
CA LEU A 445 -5.89 14.00 -3.21
C LEU A 445 -5.28 12.69 -2.70
N ALA A 446 -4.96 11.74 -3.57
CA ALA A 446 -4.30 10.49 -3.17
C ALA A 446 -2.93 10.73 -2.52
N VAL A 447 -2.14 11.66 -3.06
CA VAL A 447 -0.87 12.08 -2.43
C VAL A 447 -1.14 12.80 -1.12
N SER A 448 -2.08 13.74 -1.11
CA SER A 448 -2.41 14.53 0.08
C SER A 448 -2.86 13.65 1.25
N GLU A 449 -3.74 12.68 1.00
CA GLU A 449 -4.22 11.74 2.01
C GLU A 449 -3.07 10.88 2.57
N SER A 450 -2.18 10.37 1.72
CA SER A 450 -1.03 9.61 2.20
C SER A 450 -0.12 10.43 3.12
N LEU A 451 -0.02 11.75 2.89
CA LEU A 451 0.78 12.67 3.69
C LEU A 451 0.04 13.14 4.96
N THR A 452 -1.26 13.45 4.91
CA THR A 452 -2.03 13.82 6.11
C THR A 452 -2.16 12.64 7.07
N ASN A 453 -2.17 11.41 6.55
CA ASN A 453 -2.06 10.19 7.36
C ASN A 453 -0.66 9.99 7.96
N LEU A 454 0.41 10.37 7.25
CA LEU A 454 1.79 10.19 7.71
C LEU A 454 2.23 11.27 8.71
N VAL A 455 1.61 12.45 8.70
CA VAL A 455 2.04 13.64 9.46
C VAL A 455 2.13 13.43 10.97
N TRP A 456 1.48 12.43 11.51
CA TRP A 456 1.44 12.09 12.94
C TRP A 456 2.71 11.40 13.45
N ALA A 457 3.56 10.91 12.56
CA ALA A 457 4.87 10.38 12.91
C ALA A 457 5.91 11.51 12.88
N PRO A 458 6.77 11.66 13.89
CA PRO A 458 7.82 12.67 13.90
C PRO A 458 8.91 12.28 12.89
N LEU A 459 8.81 12.81 11.68
CA LEU A 459 9.74 12.53 10.59
C LEU A 459 11.11 13.17 10.88
N ALA A 460 12.19 12.49 10.49
CA ALA A 460 13.55 12.91 10.82
C ALA A 460 13.92 14.25 10.17
N ASP A 461 13.60 14.42 8.89
CA ASP A 461 13.86 15.63 8.09
C ASP A 461 12.57 16.13 7.38
N GLY A 462 11.42 16.03 8.06
CA GLY A 462 10.13 16.43 7.48
C GLY A 462 9.86 15.72 6.15
N LEU A 463 9.44 16.46 5.12
CA LEU A 463 9.14 15.92 3.79
C LEU A 463 10.37 15.36 3.06
N ASP A 464 11.58 15.81 3.38
CA ASP A 464 12.83 15.33 2.75
C ASP A 464 13.13 13.87 3.12
N SER A 465 12.57 13.37 4.23
CA SER A 465 12.69 11.97 4.64
C SER A 465 11.59 11.05 4.06
N VAL A 466 10.65 11.60 3.27
CA VAL A 466 9.53 10.87 2.69
C VAL A 466 9.83 10.40 1.28
N SER A 467 9.50 9.14 0.99
CA SER A 467 9.44 8.58 -0.36
C SER A 467 8.06 7.99 -0.62
N LEU A 468 7.60 8.08 -1.85
CA LEU A 468 6.30 7.57 -2.28
C LEU A 468 6.44 6.40 -3.25
N SER A 469 5.50 5.47 -3.20
CA SER A 469 5.23 4.50 -4.27
C SER A 469 3.85 4.79 -4.84
N ALA A 470 3.76 5.09 -6.15
CA ALA A 470 2.51 5.39 -6.83
C ALA A 470 2.10 4.22 -7.74
N ASN A 471 0.96 3.59 -7.45
CA ASN A 471 0.50 2.41 -8.17
C ASN A 471 -0.80 2.74 -8.91
N TRP A 472 -0.78 2.57 -10.24
CA TRP A 472 -1.83 2.97 -11.16
C TRP A 472 -2.62 1.77 -11.65
N MET A 473 -3.92 1.73 -11.37
CA MET A 473 -4.87 0.75 -11.86
C MET A 473 -5.88 1.49 -12.74
N TRP A 474 -5.74 1.34 -14.08
CA TRP A 474 -6.49 2.18 -15.01
C TRP A 474 -7.11 1.36 -16.15
N PRO A 475 -8.35 1.66 -16.57
CA PRO A 475 -9.02 0.93 -17.63
C PRO A 475 -8.65 1.49 -19.03
N CYS A 476 -7.36 1.60 -19.31
CA CYS A 476 -6.87 2.10 -20.59
C CYS A 476 -7.44 1.33 -21.78
N ARG A 477 -7.79 2.02 -22.85
CA ARG A 477 -8.39 1.48 -24.08
C ARG A 477 -9.75 0.77 -23.87
N ALA A 478 -10.30 0.78 -22.65
CA ALA A 478 -11.62 0.24 -22.39
C ALA A 478 -12.74 1.19 -22.79
N GLN A 479 -12.49 2.49 -22.65
CA GLN A 479 -13.40 3.59 -23.01
C GLN A 479 -12.60 4.73 -23.65
N GLU A 480 -13.25 5.51 -24.53
CA GLU A 480 -12.67 6.72 -25.11
C GLU A 480 -12.36 7.75 -24.01
N GLY A 481 -11.17 8.32 -24.04
CA GLY A 481 -10.71 9.34 -23.12
C GLY A 481 -9.95 8.80 -21.89
N GLU A 482 -9.91 7.48 -21.63
CA GLU A 482 -9.24 6.95 -20.44
C GLU A 482 -7.71 7.05 -20.50
N ASP A 483 -7.11 6.88 -21.68
CA ASP A 483 -5.67 7.07 -21.84
C ASP A 483 -5.27 8.54 -21.61
N ALA A 484 -6.10 9.48 -22.08
CA ALA A 484 -5.89 10.92 -21.84
C ALA A 484 -6.10 11.28 -20.36
N ARG A 485 -7.04 10.65 -19.68
CA ARG A 485 -7.30 10.84 -18.25
C ARG A 485 -6.14 10.33 -17.41
N LEU A 486 -5.57 9.15 -17.73
CA LEU A 486 -4.37 8.63 -17.09
C LEU A 486 -3.20 9.61 -17.22
N TYR A 487 -2.95 10.13 -18.43
CA TYR A 487 -1.88 11.12 -18.64
C TYR A 487 -2.04 12.37 -17.74
N LYS A 488 -3.27 12.93 -17.68
CA LYS A 488 -3.57 14.07 -16.82
C LYS A 488 -3.37 13.77 -15.34
N ALA A 489 -3.82 12.60 -14.89
CA ALA A 489 -3.67 12.14 -13.53
C ALA A 489 -2.20 12.01 -13.12
N VAL A 490 -1.40 11.31 -13.94
CA VAL A 490 0.05 11.15 -13.71
C VAL A 490 0.77 12.49 -13.71
N LYS A 491 0.43 13.37 -14.65
CA LYS A 491 1.03 14.70 -14.72
C LYS A 491 0.74 15.52 -13.47
N ALA A 492 -0.51 15.55 -13.02
CA ALA A 492 -0.90 16.32 -11.83
C ALA A 492 -0.21 15.79 -10.56
N LEU A 493 -0.14 14.47 -10.37
CA LEU A 493 0.61 13.86 -9.28
C LEU A 493 2.09 14.26 -9.34
N SER A 494 2.71 14.15 -10.50
CA SER A 494 4.12 14.50 -10.70
C SER A 494 4.38 15.97 -10.39
N ASP A 495 3.57 16.89 -10.93
CA ASP A 495 3.71 18.33 -10.70
C ASP A 495 3.57 18.66 -9.20
N PHE A 496 2.61 18.03 -8.50
CA PHE A 496 2.40 18.19 -7.07
C PHE A 496 3.58 17.67 -6.25
N CYS A 497 4.05 16.45 -6.51
CA CYS A 497 5.23 15.90 -5.85
C CYS A 497 6.50 16.74 -6.09
N CYS A 498 6.70 17.24 -7.31
CA CYS A 498 7.80 18.15 -7.61
C CYS A 498 7.71 19.45 -6.81
N SER A 499 6.51 20.02 -6.66
CA SER A 499 6.29 21.23 -5.85
C SER A 499 6.57 21.01 -4.37
N LEU A 500 6.27 19.81 -3.87
CA LEU A 500 6.57 19.39 -2.49
C LEU A 500 8.03 18.93 -2.30
N GLN A 501 8.78 18.73 -3.38
CA GLN A 501 10.14 18.18 -3.40
C GLN A 501 10.22 16.75 -2.86
N ILE A 502 9.18 15.96 -3.07
CA ILE A 502 9.11 14.54 -2.65
C ILE A 502 9.40 13.66 -3.86
N ASN A 503 10.22 12.61 -3.68
CA ASN A 503 10.51 11.65 -4.73
C ASN A 503 9.46 10.53 -4.80
N VAL A 504 9.26 10.02 -6.03
CA VAL A 504 8.45 8.83 -6.32
C VAL A 504 9.35 7.80 -7.01
N PRO A 505 10.23 7.11 -6.27
CA PRO A 505 11.25 6.23 -6.87
C PRO A 505 10.67 4.93 -7.43
N THR A 506 9.48 4.55 -7.02
CA THR A 506 8.86 3.29 -7.41
C THR A 506 7.36 3.46 -7.67
N GLY A 507 6.84 2.58 -8.48
CA GLY A 507 5.43 2.48 -8.81
C GLY A 507 5.22 1.34 -9.80
N LYS A 508 3.95 1.04 -10.06
CA LYS A 508 3.54 0.03 -11.02
C LYS A 508 2.24 0.44 -11.69
N ASP A 509 1.98 -0.14 -12.86
CA ASP A 509 0.71 0.04 -13.54
C ASP A 509 0.00 -1.29 -13.82
N SER A 510 -1.33 -1.23 -13.91
CA SER A 510 -2.22 -2.28 -14.37
C SER A 510 -3.28 -1.64 -15.24
N LEU A 511 -3.08 -1.69 -16.57
CA LEU A 511 -3.87 -0.90 -17.53
C LEU A 511 -5.05 -1.68 -18.15
N SER A 512 -5.40 -2.83 -17.60
CA SER A 512 -6.51 -3.68 -18.10
C SER A 512 -7.60 -3.88 -17.05
N MET A 513 -8.03 -2.77 -16.40
CA MET A 513 -9.00 -2.80 -15.30
C MET A 513 -10.43 -2.99 -15.80
N THR A 514 -10.70 -4.17 -16.38
CA THR A 514 -12.01 -4.55 -16.93
C THR A 514 -12.30 -6.02 -16.62
N GLN A 515 -13.53 -6.29 -16.20
CA GLN A 515 -14.10 -7.64 -16.04
C GLN A 515 -15.05 -7.91 -17.19
N LYS A 516 -14.90 -9.07 -17.86
CA LYS A 516 -15.82 -9.57 -18.88
C LYS A 516 -16.66 -10.71 -18.33
N TYR A 517 -17.94 -10.69 -18.70
CA TYR A 517 -18.89 -11.74 -18.36
C TYR A 517 -19.28 -12.58 -19.58
N PRO A 518 -19.72 -13.86 -19.39
CA PRO A 518 -20.06 -14.75 -20.49
C PRO A 518 -21.22 -14.27 -21.38
N ASP A 519 -22.11 -13.43 -20.85
CA ASP A 519 -23.21 -12.80 -21.58
C ASP A 519 -22.77 -11.61 -22.45
N GLY A 520 -21.51 -11.24 -22.39
CA GLY A 520 -20.92 -10.14 -23.13
C GLY A 520 -20.90 -8.81 -22.38
N GLU A 521 -21.44 -8.75 -21.15
CA GLU A 521 -21.34 -7.57 -20.30
C GLU A 521 -19.87 -7.31 -19.94
N LYS A 522 -19.52 -6.03 -19.86
CA LYS A 522 -18.21 -5.57 -19.41
C LYS A 522 -18.41 -4.55 -18.31
N ILE A 523 -17.71 -4.75 -17.20
CA ILE A 523 -17.64 -3.80 -16.09
C ILE A 523 -16.24 -3.23 -16.02
N VAL A 524 -16.16 -1.91 -16.01
CA VAL A 524 -14.91 -1.13 -15.99
C VAL A 524 -14.68 -0.63 -14.58
N SER A 525 -13.46 -0.79 -14.06
CA SER A 525 -13.12 -0.22 -12.76
C SER A 525 -12.81 1.27 -12.89
N PRO A 526 -13.11 2.08 -11.87
CA PRO A 526 -12.63 3.47 -11.83
C PRO A 526 -11.12 3.56 -12.01
N GLY A 527 -10.64 4.56 -12.75
CA GLY A 527 -9.22 4.86 -12.81
C GLY A 527 -8.72 5.25 -11.40
N THR A 528 -7.77 4.50 -10.90
CA THR A 528 -7.32 4.56 -9.50
C THR A 528 -5.82 4.74 -9.42
N VAL A 529 -5.35 5.64 -8.58
CA VAL A 529 -3.98 5.64 -8.06
C VAL A 529 -4.01 5.40 -6.56
N ILE A 530 -3.15 4.50 -6.08
CA ILE A 530 -2.90 4.29 -4.66
C ILE A 530 -1.46 4.72 -4.38
N VAL A 531 -1.31 5.63 -3.44
CA VAL A 531 -0.02 6.17 -3.00
C VAL A 531 0.31 5.57 -1.65
N SER A 532 1.45 4.89 -1.57
CA SER A 532 2.04 4.45 -0.30
C SER A 532 3.19 5.39 0.05
N ALA A 533 3.10 6.03 1.20
CA ALA A 533 4.13 6.90 1.74
C ALA A 533 4.95 6.16 2.79
N GLY A 534 6.25 6.42 2.82
CA GLY A 534 7.14 5.90 3.86
C GLY A 534 8.18 6.94 4.25
N GLY A 535 8.48 7.06 5.55
CA GLY A 535 9.44 8.03 6.05
C GLY A 535 10.19 7.55 7.29
N GLU A 536 11.42 8.06 7.46
CA GLU A 536 12.21 7.85 8.68
C GLU A 536 11.58 8.56 9.87
N VAL A 537 11.39 7.84 10.98
CA VAL A 537 10.87 8.37 12.24
C VAL A 537 12.01 8.63 13.21
N SER A 538 12.09 9.87 13.69
CA SER A 538 13.13 10.31 14.63
C SER A 538 12.96 9.74 16.04
N ASP A 539 11.70 9.58 16.50
CA ASP A 539 11.35 9.01 17.81
C ASP A 539 9.96 8.36 17.78
N ILE A 540 9.93 7.03 17.75
CA ILE A 540 8.68 6.25 17.72
C ILE A 540 7.76 6.49 18.92
N LYS A 541 8.27 7.04 20.02
CA LYS A 541 7.48 7.33 21.24
C LYS A 541 6.67 8.61 21.12
N LYS A 542 6.96 9.45 20.12
CA LYS A 542 6.27 10.71 19.87
C LYS A 542 5.18 10.62 18.81
N ILE A 543 4.90 9.44 18.26
CA ILE A 543 3.83 9.24 17.27
C ILE A 543 2.49 9.57 17.92
N VAL A 544 1.76 10.52 17.34
CA VAL A 544 0.46 10.99 17.83
C VAL A 544 -0.63 9.94 17.55
N SER A 545 -1.56 9.78 18.49
CA SER A 545 -2.72 8.90 18.35
C SER A 545 -3.95 9.70 17.93
N PRO A 546 -4.87 9.13 17.11
CA PRO A 546 -6.14 9.77 16.81
C PRO A 546 -7.09 9.86 18.01
N VAL A 547 -6.93 9.00 19.02
CA VAL A 547 -7.85 8.89 20.15
C VAL A 547 -7.74 10.09 21.08
N MET A 548 -8.81 10.84 21.23
CA MET A 548 -8.86 12.03 22.09
C MET A 548 -8.55 11.69 23.55
N LYS A 549 -8.03 12.67 24.28
CA LYS A 549 -7.85 12.60 25.73
C LYS A 549 -9.03 13.30 26.43
N ASN A 550 -9.55 12.67 27.48
CA ASN A 550 -10.64 13.23 28.30
C ASN A 550 -10.09 14.35 29.23
N ASP A 551 -9.50 15.38 28.63
CA ASP A 551 -8.98 16.57 29.35
C ASP A 551 -9.81 17.79 29.00
N LEU A 552 -10.71 18.19 29.90
CA LEU A 552 -11.58 19.35 29.76
C LEU A 552 -10.81 20.68 29.61
N LYS A 553 -9.52 20.70 29.95
CA LYS A 553 -8.62 21.85 29.74
C LYS A 553 -7.87 21.76 28.42
N SER A 554 -8.56 21.30 27.38
CA SER A 554 -8.03 21.21 26.03
C SER A 554 -9.03 21.74 25.00
N ARG A 555 -8.56 21.89 23.77
CA ARG A 555 -9.35 22.45 22.67
C ARG A 555 -9.07 21.68 21.39
N PHE A 556 -10.07 21.60 20.53
CA PHE A 556 -9.94 21.08 19.17
C PHE A 556 -9.72 22.22 18.18
N TYR A 557 -8.78 22.01 17.28
CA TYR A 557 -8.48 22.89 16.18
C TYR A 557 -8.57 22.13 14.87
N HIS A 558 -9.25 22.71 13.88
CA HIS A 558 -9.17 22.32 12.48
C HIS A 558 -8.03 23.09 11.82
N ILE A 559 -7.18 22.40 11.08
CA ILE A 559 -6.12 22.98 10.27
C ILE A 559 -6.38 22.57 8.83
N ASP A 560 -6.58 23.57 7.95
CA ASP A 560 -6.77 23.33 6.51
C ASP A 560 -5.43 23.08 5.82
N PHE A 561 -5.38 22.11 4.93
CA PHE A 561 -4.25 21.80 4.06
C PHE A 561 -4.58 22.06 2.59
N SER A 562 -5.84 22.21 2.24
CA SER A 562 -6.29 22.27 0.85
C SER A 562 -6.14 23.66 0.20
N PHE A 563 -6.28 24.71 0.99
CA PHE A 563 -6.43 26.08 0.48
C PHE A 563 -7.56 26.22 -0.55
N ASP A 564 -8.60 25.35 -0.42
CA ASP A 564 -9.75 25.29 -1.32
C ASP A 564 -11.05 25.49 -0.57
N THR A 565 -12.11 25.78 -1.30
CA THR A 565 -13.48 25.79 -0.75
C THR A 565 -13.95 24.36 -0.49
N LEU A 566 -14.75 24.16 0.54
CA LEU A 566 -15.29 22.85 0.89
C LEU A 566 -16.22 22.33 -0.23
N GLN A 567 -15.95 21.12 -0.70
CA GLN A 567 -16.66 20.48 -1.81
C GLN A 567 -17.08 19.05 -1.43
N LEU A 568 -18.22 18.59 -1.98
CA LEU A 568 -18.78 17.27 -1.67
C LEU A 568 -18.59 16.23 -2.79
N GLY A 569 -18.11 16.63 -3.96
CA GLY A 569 -17.87 15.70 -5.06
C GLY A 569 -16.73 14.73 -4.74
N GLY A 570 -16.88 13.48 -5.16
CA GLY A 570 -15.90 12.42 -4.93
C GLY A 570 -15.82 11.91 -3.50
N SER A 571 -16.72 12.32 -2.61
CA SER A 571 -16.72 11.96 -1.20
C SER A 571 -17.54 10.70 -0.90
N ALA A 572 -17.32 10.09 0.26
CA ALA A 572 -18.16 9.04 0.81
C ALA A 572 -19.62 9.52 0.99
N PHE A 573 -19.82 10.80 1.33
CA PHE A 573 -21.14 11.39 1.38
C PHE A 573 -21.84 11.34 0.01
N ALA A 574 -21.17 11.75 -1.07
CA ALA A 574 -21.73 11.67 -2.41
C ALA A 574 -22.02 10.21 -2.80
N GLN A 575 -21.13 9.30 -2.48
CA GLN A 575 -21.29 7.86 -2.71
C GLN A 575 -22.56 7.32 -2.02
N SER A 576 -22.80 7.66 -0.76
CA SER A 576 -23.97 7.22 -0.01
C SER A 576 -25.31 7.70 -0.62
N LEU A 577 -25.25 8.73 -1.47
CA LEU A 577 -26.38 9.27 -2.23
C LEU A 577 -26.43 8.81 -3.69
N ASN A 578 -25.63 7.80 -4.05
CA ASN A 578 -25.48 7.32 -5.44
C ASN A 578 -25.02 8.43 -6.42
N LYS A 579 -24.13 9.30 -5.99
CA LYS A 579 -23.55 10.39 -6.77
C LYS A 579 -22.03 10.33 -6.77
N VAL A 580 -21.43 10.83 -7.84
CA VAL A 580 -20.01 11.18 -7.87
C VAL A 580 -19.84 12.65 -7.50
N GLY A 581 -20.66 13.53 -8.06
CA GLY A 581 -20.58 14.97 -7.87
C GLY A 581 -19.56 15.63 -8.81
N SER A 582 -19.91 16.80 -9.32
CA SER A 582 -19.05 17.56 -10.26
C SER A 582 -17.95 18.33 -9.55
N ASP A 583 -18.21 18.78 -8.32
CA ASP A 583 -17.34 19.71 -7.59
C ASP A 583 -16.48 18.94 -6.59
N VAL A 584 -15.30 18.51 -7.00
CA VAL A 584 -14.32 17.80 -6.16
C VAL A 584 -13.29 18.75 -5.59
N PRO A 585 -12.88 18.58 -4.32
CA PRO A 585 -11.79 19.36 -3.74
C PRO A 585 -10.44 19.03 -4.37
N THR A 586 -9.47 19.91 -4.16
CA THR A 586 -8.06 19.64 -4.50
C THR A 586 -7.15 20.47 -3.59
N VAL A 587 -5.85 20.32 -3.72
CA VAL A 587 -4.89 21.26 -3.13
C VAL A 587 -4.64 22.40 -4.12
N LYS A 588 -5.16 23.58 -3.80
CA LYS A 588 -5.01 24.76 -4.66
C LYS A 588 -3.63 25.40 -4.61
N ASN A 589 -2.94 25.26 -3.49
CA ASN A 589 -1.62 25.82 -3.26
C ASN A 589 -0.67 24.79 -2.65
N PRO A 590 0.20 24.16 -3.44
CA PRO A 590 1.16 23.17 -2.93
C PRO A 590 2.16 23.72 -1.89
N GLU A 591 2.55 24.99 -1.98
CA GLU A 591 3.45 25.63 -1.01
C GLU A 591 2.74 25.74 0.35
N TYR A 592 1.48 26.17 0.35
CA TYR A 592 0.67 26.22 1.56
C TYR A 592 0.51 24.82 2.20
N PHE A 593 0.25 23.80 1.40
CA PHE A 593 0.18 22.42 1.88
C PHE A 593 1.48 21.99 2.58
N ARG A 594 2.63 22.29 1.95
CA ARG A 594 3.95 22.01 2.53
C ARG A 594 4.13 22.73 3.86
N ASP A 595 3.79 24.03 3.94
CA ASP A 595 3.94 24.83 5.15
C ASP A 595 3.03 24.32 6.26
N ALA A 596 1.78 23.92 5.95
CA ALA A 596 0.86 23.29 6.90
C ALA A 596 1.40 21.95 7.41
N PHE A 597 1.92 21.11 6.51
CA PHE A 597 2.55 19.84 6.88
C PHE A 597 3.74 20.04 7.84
N LEU A 598 4.65 20.93 7.51
CA LEU A 598 5.84 21.23 8.31
C LEU A 598 5.48 21.86 9.66
N ALA A 599 4.46 22.72 9.70
CA ALA A 599 3.97 23.27 10.96
C ALA A 599 3.41 22.19 11.89
N VAL A 600 2.59 21.26 11.37
CA VAL A 600 2.09 20.12 12.17
C VAL A 600 3.24 19.20 12.57
N GLN A 601 4.22 18.93 11.70
CA GLN A 601 5.43 18.19 12.06
C GLN A 601 6.20 18.84 13.22
N GLN A 602 6.31 20.16 13.24
CA GLN A 602 6.91 20.88 14.37
C GLN A 602 6.11 20.66 15.66
N LEU A 603 4.76 20.76 15.58
CA LEU A 603 3.90 20.51 16.75
C LEU A 603 4.06 19.09 17.30
N VAL A 604 4.17 18.08 16.44
CA VAL A 604 4.41 16.67 16.80
C VAL A 604 5.78 16.51 17.45
N ASN A 605 6.84 17.05 16.86
CA ASN A 605 8.20 16.96 17.37
C ASN A 605 8.36 17.64 18.74
N GLU A 606 7.70 18.76 18.97
CA GLU A 606 7.72 19.49 20.24
C GLU A 606 6.77 18.88 21.29
N GLY A 607 5.94 17.87 20.93
CA GLY A 607 5.00 17.20 21.84
C GLY A 607 3.86 18.10 22.30
N LEU A 608 3.39 19.00 21.43
CA LEU A 608 2.34 19.98 21.73
C LEU A 608 0.94 19.46 21.48
N ILE A 609 0.79 18.36 20.71
CA ILE A 609 -0.48 17.73 20.34
C ILE A 609 -0.79 16.58 21.30
N MET A 610 -2.01 16.54 21.84
CA MET A 610 -2.50 15.48 22.71
C MET A 610 -3.12 14.30 21.94
N ALA A 611 -3.84 14.61 20.87
CA ALA A 611 -4.41 13.69 19.88
C ALA A 611 -4.56 14.40 18.55
N GLY A 612 -4.55 13.66 17.46
CA GLY A 612 -4.72 14.23 16.14
C GLY A 612 -5.14 13.19 15.12
N HIS A 613 -5.99 13.58 14.16
CA HIS A 613 -6.56 12.71 13.13
C HIS A 613 -6.74 13.51 11.83
N ASP A 614 -6.58 12.86 10.71
CA ASP A 614 -6.78 13.47 9.39
C ASP A 614 -8.27 13.58 9.03
N ILE A 615 -8.59 14.38 8.02
CA ILE A 615 -9.90 14.42 7.40
C ILE A 615 -9.82 13.69 6.08
N SER A 616 -10.45 12.52 6.01
CA SER A 616 -10.48 11.62 4.85
C SER A 616 -11.91 11.15 4.57
N ALA A 617 -12.10 9.88 4.21
CA ALA A 617 -13.41 9.31 3.88
C ALA A 617 -14.46 9.57 4.99
N GLY A 618 -15.57 10.19 4.61
CA GLY A 618 -16.65 10.58 5.51
C GLY A 618 -16.53 11.99 6.11
N GLY A 619 -15.42 12.70 5.86
CA GLY A 619 -15.24 14.08 6.24
C GLY A 619 -15.03 14.33 7.74
N MET A 620 -15.14 15.58 8.16
CA MET A 620 -14.87 16.02 9.54
C MET A 620 -15.74 15.28 10.57
N ILE A 621 -17.00 14.96 10.27
CA ILE A 621 -17.87 14.27 11.24
C ILE A 621 -17.32 12.88 11.57
N THR A 622 -16.84 12.14 10.59
CA THR A 622 -16.20 10.85 10.79
C THR A 622 -14.93 11.00 11.64
N THR A 623 -14.06 11.95 11.30
CA THR A 623 -12.84 12.26 12.07
C THR A 623 -13.16 12.50 13.57
N LEU A 624 -14.18 13.33 13.86
CA LEU A 624 -14.57 13.64 15.24
C LEU A 624 -15.14 12.42 15.99
N LEU A 625 -15.93 11.59 15.30
CA LEU A 625 -16.48 10.35 15.86
C LEU A 625 -15.39 9.33 16.13
N GLU A 626 -14.48 9.12 15.20
CA GLU A 626 -13.35 8.19 15.32
C GLU A 626 -12.41 8.59 16.46
N MET A 627 -12.20 9.89 16.67
CA MET A 627 -11.44 10.37 17.84
C MET A 627 -12.11 9.98 19.19
N CYS A 628 -13.42 9.72 19.20
CA CYS A 628 -14.19 9.33 20.39
C CYS A 628 -14.40 7.81 20.49
N PHE A 629 -14.60 7.10 19.40
CA PHE A 629 -15.10 5.71 19.36
C PHE A 629 -14.29 4.73 20.21
N ALA A 630 -12.97 4.88 20.24
CA ALA A 630 -12.11 3.96 20.96
C ALA A 630 -12.01 4.19 22.46
N ASN A 631 -12.63 5.26 22.97
CA ASN A 631 -12.79 5.53 24.39
C ASN A 631 -14.13 4.98 24.92
N THR A 632 -14.20 4.72 26.22
CA THR A 632 -15.44 4.33 26.91
C THR A 632 -16.17 5.52 27.53
N GLU A 633 -15.54 6.68 27.62
CA GLU A 633 -16.06 7.90 28.24
C GLU A 633 -15.70 9.13 27.40
N GLY A 634 -16.45 10.21 27.61
CA GLY A 634 -16.21 11.51 27.01
C GLY A 634 -16.77 11.68 25.61
N GLY A 635 -16.97 12.93 25.22
CA GLY A 635 -17.48 13.38 23.93
C GLY A 635 -16.94 14.77 23.60
N MET A 636 -17.63 15.49 22.73
CA MET A 636 -17.20 16.80 22.22
C MET A 636 -18.35 17.78 22.07
N GLU A 637 -18.04 19.05 22.28
CA GLU A 637 -18.87 20.19 21.86
C GLU A 637 -18.13 20.94 20.76
N ILE A 638 -18.73 20.99 19.56
CA ILE A 638 -18.15 21.54 18.33
C ILE A 638 -18.98 22.73 17.86
N ASN A 639 -18.33 23.83 17.51
CA ASN A 639 -18.95 25.02 16.93
C ASN A 639 -18.34 25.33 15.56
N LEU A 640 -19.18 25.31 14.54
CA LEU A 640 -18.82 25.49 13.13
C LEU A 640 -19.15 26.90 12.59
N ASP A 641 -19.55 27.87 13.43
CA ASP A 641 -19.94 29.22 12.98
C ASP A 641 -18.79 29.97 12.25
N LYS A 642 -17.55 29.57 12.52
CA LYS A 642 -16.37 30.12 11.87
C LYS A 642 -16.16 29.65 10.42
N PHE A 643 -16.81 28.57 10.00
CA PHE A 643 -16.85 28.16 8.61
C PHE A 643 -17.86 29.05 7.88
N GLN A 644 -17.40 30.24 7.46
CA GLN A 644 -18.22 31.24 6.79
C GLN A 644 -18.63 30.80 5.40
N ASN A 645 -19.84 31.18 4.99
CA ASN A 645 -20.40 30.85 3.67
C ASN A 645 -20.50 29.34 3.37
N THR A 646 -20.59 28.51 4.41
CA THR A 646 -20.65 27.07 4.30
C THR A 646 -21.76 26.55 5.21
N ASP A 647 -22.66 25.72 4.70
CA ASP A 647 -23.68 25.06 5.50
C ASP A 647 -23.09 23.89 6.31
N VAL A 648 -23.90 23.34 7.22
CA VAL A 648 -23.49 22.30 8.15
C VAL A 648 -23.09 20.99 7.43
N VAL A 649 -23.77 20.63 6.34
CA VAL A 649 -23.50 19.40 5.58
C VAL A 649 -22.13 19.49 4.91
N LYS A 650 -21.84 20.57 4.20
CA LYS A 650 -20.54 20.78 3.61
C LYS A 650 -19.43 20.83 4.65
N ALA A 651 -19.65 21.50 5.77
CA ALA A 651 -18.65 21.60 6.83
C ALA A 651 -18.32 20.23 7.45
N LEU A 652 -19.30 19.33 7.55
CA LEU A 652 -19.12 18.02 8.17
C LEU A 652 -18.65 16.92 7.21
N PHE A 653 -19.08 16.94 5.95
CA PHE A 653 -18.85 15.83 5.02
C PHE A 653 -17.87 16.13 3.89
N ALA A 654 -17.38 17.36 3.75
CA ALA A 654 -16.33 17.64 2.76
C ALA A 654 -15.03 16.92 3.13
N GLU A 655 -14.43 16.28 2.13
CA GLU A 655 -13.18 15.54 2.26
C GLU A 655 -11.98 16.36 1.73
N ASN A 656 -12.00 17.65 1.99
CA ASN A 656 -10.86 18.51 1.71
C ASN A 656 -9.69 18.11 2.62
N PRO A 657 -8.46 17.99 2.10
CA PRO A 657 -7.29 17.71 2.92
C PRO A 657 -7.15 18.65 4.11
N GLY A 658 -7.11 18.09 5.30
CA GLY A 658 -7.02 18.82 6.55
C GLY A 658 -6.86 17.88 7.74
N VAL A 659 -6.67 18.44 8.93
CA VAL A 659 -6.51 17.66 10.16
C VAL A 659 -7.24 18.30 11.34
N ILE A 660 -7.62 17.46 12.29
CA ILE A 660 -8.13 17.89 13.62
C ILE A 660 -7.06 17.57 14.67
N ILE A 661 -6.70 18.53 15.48
CA ILE A 661 -5.78 18.34 16.60
C ILE A 661 -6.44 18.72 17.93
N GLN A 662 -6.12 17.96 18.97
CA GLN A 662 -6.42 18.28 20.36
C GLN A 662 -5.20 18.87 21.04
N VAL A 663 -5.35 20.03 21.66
CA VAL A 663 -4.27 20.79 22.29
C VAL A 663 -4.68 21.22 23.68
N SER A 664 -3.82 21.04 24.69
CA SER A 664 -4.09 21.56 26.04
C SER A 664 -4.12 23.10 26.08
N ASP A 665 -4.92 23.67 26.99
CA ASP A 665 -4.97 25.13 27.17
C ASP A 665 -3.57 25.73 27.46
N LYS A 666 -2.71 24.96 28.11
CA LYS A 666 -1.29 25.34 28.38
C LYS A 666 -0.50 25.50 27.08
N ASN A 667 -0.66 24.58 26.13
CA ASN A 667 0.13 24.55 24.88
C ASN A 667 -0.49 25.42 23.77
N ALA A 668 -1.77 25.80 23.89
CA ALA A 668 -2.48 26.54 22.85
C ALA A 668 -1.78 27.85 22.39
N PRO A 669 -1.15 28.66 23.25
CA PRO A 669 -0.41 29.83 22.79
C PRO A 669 0.80 29.50 21.87
N ALA A 670 1.53 28.42 22.20
CA ALA A 670 2.68 27.97 21.41
C ALA A 670 2.22 27.40 20.06
N VAL A 671 1.16 26.57 20.05
CA VAL A 671 0.56 26.03 18.83
C VAL A 671 0.11 27.15 17.90
N LYS A 672 -0.63 28.13 18.40
CA LYS A 672 -1.07 29.28 17.58
C LYS A 672 0.11 30.05 17.02
N LYS A 673 1.14 30.31 17.82
CA LYS A 673 2.33 31.02 17.35
C LYS A 673 3.00 30.27 16.18
N ILE A 674 3.16 28.94 16.28
CA ILE A 674 3.77 28.13 15.20
C ILE A 674 2.94 28.20 13.93
N LEU A 675 1.61 28.07 14.02
CA LEU A 675 0.72 28.13 12.87
C LEU A 675 0.68 29.54 12.23
N ASP A 676 0.64 30.59 13.08
CA ASP A 676 0.67 31.99 12.62
C ASP A 676 2.02 32.32 11.94
N ASP A 677 3.14 31.90 12.51
CA ASP A 677 4.48 32.12 11.97
C ASP A 677 4.66 31.39 10.59
N ALA A 678 4.00 30.25 10.42
CA ALA A 678 3.97 29.49 9.17
C ALA A 678 2.92 29.99 8.16
N GLY A 679 2.07 30.96 8.52
CA GLY A 679 1.00 31.44 7.65
C GLY A 679 -0.13 30.43 7.40
N VAL A 680 -0.30 29.46 8.29
CA VAL A 680 -1.26 28.36 8.16
C VAL A 680 -2.59 28.69 8.82
N GLY A 681 -3.69 28.54 8.08
CA GLY A 681 -5.04 28.77 8.57
C GLY A 681 -5.51 27.69 9.54
N TYR A 682 -6.05 28.12 10.66
CA TYR A 682 -6.64 27.21 11.66
C TYR A 682 -7.90 27.79 12.29
N LEU A 683 -8.81 26.91 12.68
CA LEU A 683 -10.04 27.28 13.39
C LEU A 683 -10.10 26.53 14.73
N LYS A 684 -10.31 27.26 15.83
CA LYS A 684 -10.73 26.61 17.09
C LYS A 684 -12.20 26.21 16.90
N ILE A 685 -12.46 24.90 16.91
CA ILE A 685 -13.77 24.33 16.62
C ILE A 685 -14.51 23.77 17.83
N GLY A 686 -13.82 23.46 18.95
CA GLY A 686 -14.52 22.84 20.06
C GLY A 686 -13.73 22.52 21.29
N THR A 687 -14.36 21.77 22.18
CA THR A 687 -13.83 21.34 23.50
C THR A 687 -14.33 19.92 23.82
N PRO A 688 -13.54 19.13 24.59
CA PRO A 688 -14.04 17.86 25.14
C PRO A 688 -15.16 18.09 26.16
N THR A 689 -16.03 17.09 26.31
CA THR A 689 -17.10 17.04 27.34
C THR A 689 -17.03 15.72 28.10
N GLU A 690 -17.69 15.65 29.27
CA GLU A 690 -17.80 14.41 30.05
C GLU A 690 -18.86 13.46 29.47
N GLU A 691 -19.85 13.99 28.77
CA GLU A 691 -20.97 13.23 28.23
C GLU A 691 -20.60 12.51 26.93
N ARG A 692 -21.16 11.32 26.73
CA ARG A 692 -20.86 10.42 25.60
C ARG A 692 -21.67 10.79 24.35
N HIS A 693 -21.50 12.04 23.87
CA HIS A 693 -22.07 12.50 22.60
C HIS A 693 -21.21 13.58 21.95
N ILE A 694 -21.44 13.82 20.67
CA ILE A 694 -20.91 14.98 19.96
C ILE A 694 -22.06 15.97 19.75
N LEU A 695 -21.92 17.17 20.29
CA LEU A 695 -22.80 18.30 20.00
C LEU A 695 -22.15 19.16 18.91
N VAL A 696 -22.86 19.37 17.81
CA VAL A 696 -22.43 20.24 16.72
C VAL A 696 -23.34 21.42 16.61
N SER A 697 -22.84 22.64 16.73
CA SER A 697 -23.62 23.88 16.54
C SER A 697 -23.16 24.62 15.27
N LYS A 698 -24.15 25.08 14.49
CA LYS A 698 -23.95 25.90 13.29
C LYS A 698 -25.15 26.81 13.11
N ASP A 699 -24.90 28.14 12.96
CA ASP A 699 -25.95 29.14 12.70
C ASP A 699 -27.14 29.06 13.68
N SER A 700 -26.86 28.89 14.98
CA SER A 700 -27.83 28.75 16.08
C SER A 700 -28.67 27.45 16.07
N VAL A 701 -28.36 26.48 15.22
CA VAL A 701 -28.90 25.12 15.25
C VAL A 701 -27.91 24.21 15.91
N THR A 702 -28.38 23.30 16.76
CA THR A 702 -27.53 22.29 17.42
C THR A 702 -28.00 20.89 17.04
N TYR A 703 -27.08 20.05 16.67
CA TYR A 703 -27.23 18.63 16.34
C TYR A 703 -26.53 17.81 17.41
N GLN A 704 -27.10 16.66 17.78
CA GLN A 704 -26.53 15.78 18.80
C GLN A 704 -26.37 14.37 18.25
N PHE A 705 -25.17 13.85 18.29
CA PHE A 705 -24.84 12.50 17.85
C PHE A 705 -24.42 11.66 19.07
N GLY A 706 -25.18 10.59 19.36
CA GLY A 706 -24.85 9.64 20.43
C GLY A 706 -23.76 8.69 20.00
N ILE A 707 -22.56 8.79 20.57
CA ILE A 707 -21.38 8.02 20.17
C ILE A 707 -21.61 6.50 20.30
N ASP A 708 -22.29 6.07 21.35
CA ASP A 708 -22.55 4.64 21.60
C ASP A 708 -23.70 4.08 20.76
N HIS A 709 -24.42 4.93 20.04
CA HIS A 709 -25.49 4.53 19.13
C HIS A 709 -24.99 4.33 17.70
N LEU A 710 -24.01 5.12 17.30
CA LEU A 710 -23.38 5.09 15.97
C LEU A 710 -22.24 4.07 15.91
#